data_3c4de7cded1861be45be02a55ced3ae3
#
_entry.id   3c4de7cded1861be45be02a55ced3ae3
#
_cell.length_a   1.000
_cell.length_b   1.000
_cell.length_c   1.000
_cell.angle_alpha   90.00
_cell.angle_beta   90.00
_cell.angle_gamma   90.00
#
_symmetry.space_group_name_H-M   'P 1'
#
loop_
_entity.id
_entity.type
_entity.pdbx_description
1 polymer ?
#
loop_
_entity_poly.entity_id
_entity_poly.type
_entity_poly.pdbx_seq_one_letter_code
_entity_poly.pdbx_strand_id
1 'polypeptide(L)'
;MKQEEQIIRTEYSELMQKSYIDYAMSVIISRALPDIRDGLKPVQRRTLYDMYELGIRYDKPYRKSARIVGDTMGKYHPHGDSSIYGALVVLAQDFKMGQTLVDGHGNFGSIEGDGAAAMRYTEARLQKLTQEAFLADLDKDVVNFVPNFDETEKEPEVLPVKVPNLLINGAEGIAVGMTTSIPTHNFGEVIDGVIAYMKNPDINTEQMMQYIPGPDFPTGGVIANKDELTAIYSTGVGKIKIRGKVEVEQVKGGKERLVITEIPYTMIGANIGKFLNDVYSLVETKKTNDIVDITNQSSKEGIRIVIELRKGADAANLENLLYKKTKLEDTFGVNMLAVVDGRPETMGIVPIIRHHVNFQYELAKRKYTTLLAKELEKKEVQEGLIHACDVIDLIIEILRGSANVKMARACLTEGITEGIAFKSAQSQKDAQSLRFTERQADAILEMRLYKLIGLEIEALMKEHEKTLANIAEYNEILSNRAAMAKVIIRELEAYKKEYGRPRRTVIDNLKEAVVEEKKIEEMDVVFLMVRFGYAKTIDVAAYERNREAADAENRYVLTCKNTDKICIFTNKGQMHLLKVLDLPFGKFRDKGTPIDNLSNYNSSEENFVYITNLGAIRSHKLIFGTKTAMLKIVDGSEFDVAKRTTAATKLTDGDEVLFVHPVAGNETIVMQSEHDFFLRIAVDTIPEKKKGAVGVRGMRLADGDALTAIHLLGEGESAQTEVKGKPVMLNRLHVAGRDTKGTKK
;
A
#
# COMPACT_ATOMS: atom_id res chain seq x y z
N MET A 1 -34.63 -35.86 -38.15
CA MET A 1 -35.00 -35.76 -36.72
C MET A 1 -35.05 -34.27 -36.37
N LYS A 2 -36.24 -33.75 -36.06
CA LYS A 2 -36.39 -32.36 -35.54
C LYS A 2 -35.87 -32.39 -34.12
N GLN A 3 -34.82 -31.57 -33.82
CA GLN A 3 -34.46 -31.26 -32.44
C GLN A 3 -35.64 -30.48 -31.83
N GLU A 4 -36.28 -31.05 -30.85
CA GLU A 4 -37.24 -30.34 -30.01
C GLU A 4 -36.45 -29.28 -29.23
N GLU A 5 -36.74 -28.01 -29.48
CA GLU A 5 -36.21 -26.90 -28.66
C GLU A 5 -36.81 -27.00 -27.27
N GLN A 6 -35.96 -27.29 -26.27
CA GLN A 6 -36.34 -27.34 -24.89
C GLN A 6 -36.24 -25.93 -24.28
N ILE A 7 -37.37 -25.27 -24.11
CA ILE A 7 -37.43 -23.96 -23.45
C ILE A 7 -37.34 -24.17 -21.94
N ILE A 8 -36.17 -23.84 -21.32
CA ILE A 8 -35.98 -23.83 -19.91
C ILE A 8 -36.32 -22.43 -19.37
N ARG A 9 -37.36 -22.33 -18.54
CA ARG A 9 -37.69 -21.06 -17.82
C ARG A 9 -36.88 -21.01 -16.55
N THR A 10 -36.03 -20.00 -16.42
CA THR A 10 -35.23 -19.73 -15.22
C THR A 10 -35.56 -18.31 -14.74
N GLU A 11 -35.68 -18.12 -13.43
CA GLU A 11 -35.82 -16.79 -12.84
C GLU A 11 -34.54 -15.99 -13.07
N TYR A 12 -34.70 -14.72 -13.49
CA TYR A 12 -33.56 -13.82 -13.79
C TYR A 12 -32.65 -13.65 -12.57
N SER A 13 -33.25 -13.52 -11.36
CA SER A 13 -32.53 -13.37 -10.11
C SER A 13 -31.66 -14.59 -9.79
N GLU A 14 -32.15 -15.80 -10.00
CA GLU A 14 -31.42 -17.04 -9.77
C GLU A 14 -30.26 -17.19 -10.78
N LEU A 15 -30.52 -16.87 -12.05
CA LEU A 15 -29.49 -16.90 -13.10
C LEU A 15 -28.37 -15.93 -12.80
N MET A 16 -28.72 -14.69 -12.38
CA MET A 16 -27.75 -13.65 -12.03
C MET A 16 -26.93 -14.04 -10.80
N GLN A 17 -27.57 -14.59 -9.75
CA GLN A 17 -26.88 -15.06 -8.55
C GLN A 17 -25.88 -16.16 -8.89
N LYS A 18 -26.30 -17.17 -9.66
CA LYS A 18 -25.44 -18.26 -10.08
C LYS A 18 -24.25 -17.76 -10.92
N SER A 19 -24.51 -16.96 -11.92
CA SER A 19 -23.47 -16.39 -12.79
C SER A 19 -22.49 -15.50 -12.03
N TYR A 20 -22.98 -14.72 -11.03
CA TYR A 20 -22.15 -13.90 -10.19
C TYR A 20 -21.25 -14.74 -9.26
N ILE A 21 -21.80 -15.81 -8.68
CA ILE A 21 -21.04 -16.75 -7.84
C ILE A 21 -19.96 -17.44 -8.68
N ASP A 22 -20.29 -17.93 -9.86
CA ASP A 22 -19.32 -18.59 -10.76
C ASP A 22 -18.19 -17.62 -11.16
N TYR A 23 -18.54 -16.36 -11.50
CA TYR A 23 -17.55 -15.33 -11.79
C TYR A 23 -16.70 -15.00 -10.57
N ALA A 24 -17.32 -14.81 -9.39
CA ALA A 24 -16.59 -14.52 -8.15
C ALA A 24 -15.62 -15.64 -7.79
N MET A 25 -16.05 -16.90 -7.88
CA MET A 25 -15.19 -18.06 -7.62
C MET A 25 -14.03 -18.15 -8.62
N SER A 26 -14.29 -17.87 -9.89
CA SER A 26 -13.23 -17.82 -10.92
C SER A 26 -12.19 -16.73 -10.59
N VAL A 27 -12.63 -15.53 -10.21
CA VAL A 27 -11.70 -14.43 -9.82
C VAL A 27 -10.92 -14.77 -8.56
N ILE A 28 -11.55 -15.44 -7.59
CA ILE A 28 -10.91 -15.84 -6.34
C ILE A 28 -9.84 -16.91 -6.59
N ILE A 29 -10.21 -18.03 -7.24
CA ILE A 29 -9.35 -19.22 -7.34
C ILE A 29 -8.34 -19.06 -8.48
N SER A 30 -8.78 -18.52 -9.63
CA SER A 30 -8.00 -18.55 -10.89
C SER A 30 -7.40 -17.22 -11.29
N ARG A 31 -7.40 -16.18 -10.44
CA ARG A 31 -6.89 -14.86 -10.82
C ARG A 31 -6.16 -14.11 -9.72
N ALA A 32 -6.84 -13.81 -8.60
CA ALA A 32 -6.39 -12.80 -7.65
C ALA A 32 -5.57 -13.36 -6.49
N LEU A 33 -5.89 -14.58 -6.03
CA LEU A 33 -5.26 -15.18 -4.86
C LEU A 33 -4.13 -16.14 -5.23
N PRO A 34 -3.08 -16.24 -4.40
CA PRO A 34 -2.02 -17.23 -4.56
C PRO A 34 -2.48 -18.62 -4.09
N ASP A 35 -1.97 -19.70 -4.70
CA ASP A 35 -2.10 -21.06 -4.17
C ASP A 35 -1.14 -21.25 -2.99
N ILE A 36 -1.59 -21.91 -1.95
CA ILE A 36 -0.80 -22.14 -0.73
C ILE A 36 0.47 -22.98 -1.00
N ARG A 37 0.44 -23.88 -1.99
CA ARG A 37 1.51 -24.83 -2.30
C ARG A 37 2.72 -24.14 -2.94
N ASP A 38 2.50 -23.27 -3.92
CA ASP A 38 3.58 -22.60 -4.64
C ASP A 38 3.69 -21.06 -4.39
N GLY A 39 2.69 -20.48 -3.70
CA GLY A 39 2.65 -19.06 -3.38
C GLY A 39 2.50 -18.16 -4.61
N LEU A 40 2.04 -18.67 -5.74
CA LEU A 40 1.95 -17.95 -7.00
C LEU A 40 0.49 -17.75 -7.42
N LYS A 41 0.25 -16.61 -8.05
CA LYS A 41 -0.99 -16.40 -8.81
C LYS A 41 -0.89 -17.13 -10.16
N PRO A 42 -2.03 -17.49 -10.79
CA PRO A 42 -2.01 -18.20 -12.07
C PRO A 42 -1.18 -17.52 -13.16
N VAL A 43 -1.27 -16.18 -13.30
CA VAL A 43 -0.47 -15.45 -14.29
C VAL A 43 1.05 -15.56 -14.03
N GLN A 44 1.47 -15.53 -12.76
CA GLN A 44 2.87 -15.65 -12.40
C GLN A 44 3.38 -17.08 -12.69
N ARG A 45 2.61 -18.09 -12.28
CA ARG A 45 2.92 -19.51 -12.50
C ARG A 45 3.07 -19.81 -13.98
N ARG A 46 2.11 -19.38 -14.80
CA ARG A 46 2.08 -19.59 -16.25
C ARG A 46 3.26 -18.90 -16.93
N THR A 47 3.57 -17.66 -16.54
CA THR A 47 4.72 -16.91 -17.11
C THR A 47 6.05 -17.61 -16.78
N LEU A 48 6.27 -18.06 -15.55
CA LEU A 48 7.49 -18.77 -15.18
C LEU A 48 7.60 -20.13 -15.86
N TYR A 49 6.50 -20.86 -15.99
CA TYR A 49 6.45 -22.13 -16.70
C TYR A 49 6.74 -21.96 -18.20
N ASP A 50 6.13 -20.96 -18.84
CA ASP A 50 6.37 -20.64 -20.25
C ASP A 50 7.84 -20.26 -20.52
N MET A 51 8.44 -19.45 -19.64
CA MET A 51 9.88 -19.15 -19.73
C MET A 51 10.73 -20.42 -19.64
N TYR A 52 10.31 -21.39 -18.83
CA TYR A 52 10.98 -22.68 -18.72
C TYR A 52 10.85 -23.48 -20.01
N GLU A 53 9.66 -23.60 -20.59
CA GLU A 53 9.41 -24.30 -21.86
C GLU A 53 10.14 -23.65 -23.05
N LEU A 54 10.20 -22.32 -23.11
CA LEU A 54 10.96 -21.58 -24.10
C LEU A 54 12.49 -21.72 -23.96
N GLY A 55 12.96 -22.40 -22.91
CA GLY A 55 14.39 -22.57 -22.62
C GLY A 55 15.09 -21.29 -22.20
N ILE A 56 14.35 -20.31 -21.66
CA ILE A 56 14.88 -19.04 -21.16
C ILE A 56 15.43 -19.23 -19.76
N ARG A 57 16.63 -19.78 -19.65
CA ARG A 57 17.31 -20.17 -18.41
C ARG A 57 18.20 -19.04 -17.90
N TYR A 58 18.56 -19.09 -16.60
CA TYR A 58 19.44 -18.11 -15.97
C TYR A 58 20.85 -18.06 -16.61
N ASP A 59 21.31 -19.18 -17.15
CA ASP A 59 22.61 -19.36 -17.81
C ASP A 59 22.56 -19.12 -19.34
N LYS A 60 21.41 -18.72 -19.87
CA LYS A 60 21.20 -18.42 -21.30
C LYS A 60 21.04 -16.92 -21.53
N PRO A 61 21.21 -16.45 -22.77
CA PRO A 61 20.99 -15.06 -23.12
C PRO A 61 19.55 -14.61 -22.81
N TYR A 62 19.41 -13.34 -22.43
CA TYR A 62 18.12 -12.69 -22.28
C TYR A 62 17.28 -12.77 -23.55
N ARG A 63 15.96 -12.76 -23.38
CA ARG A 63 14.98 -12.71 -24.47
C ARG A 63 14.06 -11.51 -24.29
N LYS A 64 13.57 -10.95 -25.41
CA LYS A 64 12.61 -9.85 -25.39
C LYS A 64 11.39 -10.21 -24.55
N SER A 65 11.00 -9.33 -23.64
CA SER A 65 9.80 -9.53 -22.83
C SER A 65 8.55 -9.72 -23.67
N ALA A 66 8.47 -9.06 -24.82
CA ALA A 66 7.36 -9.22 -25.77
C ALA A 66 7.21 -10.66 -26.29
N ARG A 67 8.30 -11.43 -26.43
CA ARG A 67 8.24 -12.84 -26.81
C ARG A 67 7.65 -13.69 -25.70
N ILE A 68 8.08 -13.47 -24.45
CA ILE A 68 7.58 -14.18 -23.29
C ILE A 68 6.07 -13.91 -23.14
N VAL A 69 5.69 -12.62 -23.14
CA VAL A 69 4.29 -12.20 -23.01
C VAL A 69 3.42 -12.79 -24.12
N GLY A 70 3.89 -12.76 -25.37
CA GLY A 70 3.14 -13.28 -26.51
C GLY A 70 2.93 -14.79 -26.44
N ASP A 71 3.94 -15.57 -26.08
CA ASP A 71 3.85 -17.03 -25.95
C ASP A 71 2.94 -17.41 -24.76
N THR A 72 3.16 -16.82 -23.61
CA THR A 72 2.33 -17.02 -22.41
C THR A 72 0.85 -16.72 -22.69
N MET A 73 0.57 -15.61 -23.41
CA MET A 73 -0.80 -15.23 -23.78
C MET A 73 -1.43 -16.23 -24.75
N GLY A 74 -0.66 -16.70 -25.72
CA GLY A 74 -1.16 -17.60 -26.74
C GLY A 74 -1.40 -19.01 -26.27
N LYS A 75 -0.58 -19.51 -25.32
CA LYS A 75 -0.62 -20.92 -24.87
C LYS A 75 -1.32 -21.13 -23.54
N TYR A 76 -1.14 -20.22 -22.56
CA TYR A 76 -1.50 -20.52 -21.18
C TYR A 76 -2.43 -19.51 -20.54
N HIS A 77 -2.31 -18.21 -20.87
CA HIS A 77 -3.03 -17.16 -20.16
C HIS A 77 -3.81 -16.24 -21.08
N PRO A 78 -5.09 -16.57 -21.42
CA PRO A 78 -5.90 -15.86 -22.42
C PRO A 78 -6.44 -14.52 -21.89
N HIS A 79 -5.54 -13.60 -21.51
CA HIS A 79 -5.85 -12.27 -20.99
C HIS A 79 -4.97 -11.21 -21.65
N GLY A 80 -5.23 -9.93 -21.34
CA GLY A 80 -4.49 -8.81 -21.95
C GLY A 80 -2.98 -8.86 -21.68
N ASP A 81 -2.19 -8.57 -22.71
CA ASP A 81 -0.72 -8.53 -22.69
C ASP A 81 -0.15 -7.63 -21.58
N SER A 82 -0.82 -6.51 -21.32
CA SER A 82 -0.43 -5.56 -20.27
C SER A 82 -0.47 -6.19 -18.87
N SER A 83 -1.42 -7.09 -18.59
CA SER A 83 -1.51 -7.78 -17.30
C SER A 83 -0.39 -8.81 -17.13
N ILE A 84 -0.07 -9.56 -18.21
CA ILE A 84 1.03 -10.54 -18.22
C ILE A 84 2.37 -9.81 -18.08
N TYR A 85 2.57 -8.73 -18.86
CA TYR A 85 3.79 -7.93 -18.75
C TYR A 85 3.92 -7.28 -17.37
N GLY A 86 2.85 -6.75 -16.81
CA GLY A 86 2.83 -6.20 -15.45
C GLY A 86 3.24 -7.23 -14.39
N ALA A 87 2.79 -8.48 -14.50
CA ALA A 87 3.21 -9.57 -13.63
C ALA A 87 4.70 -9.89 -13.80
N LEU A 88 5.19 -10.00 -15.05
CA LEU A 88 6.60 -10.21 -15.35
C LEU A 88 7.49 -9.12 -14.76
N VAL A 89 7.05 -7.85 -14.87
CA VAL A 89 7.77 -6.69 -14.32
C VAL A 89 7.89 -6.79 -12.81
N VAL A 90 6.79 -7.08 -12.11
CA VAL A 90 6.81 -7.22 -10.63
C VAL A 90 7.76 -8.32 -10.19
N LEU A 91 7.79 -9.48 -10.88
CA LEU A 91 8.69 -10.60 -10.56
C LEU A 91 10.20 -10.24 -10.70
N ALA A 92 10.53 -9.16 -11.41
CA ALA A 92 11.89 -8.66 -11.57
C ALA A 92 12.25 -7.48 -10.66
N GLN A 93 11.27 -6.91 -9.90
CA GLN A 93 11.48 -5.73 -9.06
C GLN A 93 11.95 -6.12 -7.65
N ASP A 94 13.19 -5.81 -7.33
CA ASP A 94 13.84 -6.12 -6.05
C ASP A 94 13.34 -5.26 -4.86
N PHE A 95 12.66 -4.16 -5.15
CA PHE A 95 12.01 -3.31 -4.15
C PHE A 95 10.58 -3.77 -3.82
N LYS A 96 10.02 -4.73 -4.58
CA LYS A 96 8.70 -5.34 -4.31
C LYS A 96 8.80 -6.78 -3.83
N MET A 97 9.77 -7.52 -4.36
CA MET A 97 9.95 -8.94 -4.08
C MET A 97 10.99 -9.16 -2.99
N GLY A 98 10.72 -10.06 -2.04
CA GLY A 98 11.73 -10.51 -1.07
C GLY A 98 12.90 -11.22 -1.77
N GLN A 99 12.58 -12.04 -2.78
CA GLN A 99 13.52 -12.63 -3.74
C GLN A 99 12.94 -12.51 -5.14
N THR A 100 13.65 -11.86 -6.05
CA THR A 100 13.23 -11.75 -7.46
C THR A 100 13.22 -13.12 -8.13
N LEU A 101 12.20 -13.38 -8.96
CA LEU A 101 12.06 -14.63 -9.69
C LEU A 101 12.46 -14.52 -11.17
N VAL A 102 12.52 -13.29 -11.66
CA VAL A 102 12.92 -12.94 -13.03
C VAL A 102 14.13 -12.01 -12.98
N ASP A 103 15.12 -12.28 -13.83
CA ASP A 103 16.26 -11.42 -14.08
C ASP A 103 15.93 -10.52 -15.27
N GLY A 104 15.70 -9.24 -15.00
CA GLY A 104 15.30 -8.24 -15.98
C GLY A 104 16.49 -7.43 -16.50
N HIS A 105 16.56 -7.20 -17.81
CA HIS A 105 17.52 -6.32 -18.45
C HIS A 105 16.82 -5.16 -19.16
N GLY A 106 17.23 -3.94 -18.82
CA GLY A 106 16.58 -2.70 -19.26
C GLY A 106 15.84 -2.00 -18.12
N ASN A 107 14.87 -1.15 -18.46
CA ASN A 107 14.08 -0.42 -17.47
C ASN A 107 12.83 -1.22 -17.07
N PHE A 108 12.85 -1.79 -15.87
CA PHE A 108 11.74 -2.48 -15.21
C PHE A 108 11.00 -1.62 -14.18
N GLY A 109 11.13 -0.29 -14.27
CA GLY A 109 10.56 0.66 -13.32
C GLY A 109 11.48 0.99 -12.16
N SER A 110 11.08 1.94 -11.34
CA SER A 110 11.83 2.39 -10.16
C SER A 110 10.97 2.37 -8.91
N ILE A 111 11.62 2.40 -7.75
CA ILE A 111 10.96 2.52 -6.45
C ILE A 111 10.20 3.86 -6.32
N GLU A 112 10.57 4.86 -7.10
CA GLU A 112 9.96 6.19 -7.11
C GLU A 112 8.65 6.26 -7.90
N GLY A 113 8.31 5.19 -8.63
CA GLY A 113 7.05 5.08 -9.36
C GLY A 113 7.18 5.26 -10.87
N ASP A 114 8.40 5.32 -11.40
CA ASP A 114 8.58 5.25 -12.85
C ASP A 114 8.11 3.90 -13.36
N GLY A 115 7.31 3.91 -14.41
CA GLY A 115 6.84 2.71 -15.07
C GLY A 115 7.96 1.96 -15.80
N ALA A 116 7.79 0.65 -15.99
CA ALA A 116 8.66 -0.12 -16.86
C ALA A 116 8.56 0.39 -18.31
N ALA A 117 9.66 0.31 -19.05
CA ALA A 117 9.64 0.54 -20.50
C ALA A 117 8.75 -0.49 -21.20
N ALA A 118 8.24 -0.15 -22.40
CA ALA A 118 7.41 -1.08 -23.15
C ALA A 118 8.15 -2.41 -23.42
N MET A 119 7.42 -3.53 -23.40
CA MET A 119 7.95 -4.91 -23.47
C MET A 119 8.84 -5.20 -24.69
N ARG A 120 8.74 -4.38 -25.75
CA ARG A 120 9.63 -4.47 -26.92
C ARG A 120 11.06 -4.00 -26.67
N TYR A 121 11.27 -3.20 -25.60
CA TYR A 121 12.59 -2.67 -25.22
C TYR A 121 13.24 -3.48 -24.11
N THR A 122 12.47 -4.09 -23.22
CA THR A 122 12.98 -4.87 -22.09
C THR A 122 13.27 -6.32 -22.50
N GLU A 123 14.18 -6.93 -21.77
CA GLU A 123 14.56 -8.34 -21.91
C GLU A 123 14.52 -9.02 -20.55
N ALA A 124 14.25 -10.32 -20.54
CA ALA A 124 14.14 -11.07 -19.30
C ALA A 124 14.66 -12.50 -19.47
N ARG A 125 15.04 -13.10 -18.33
CA ARG A 125 15.32 -14.52 -18.17
C ARG A 125 14.96 -14.97 -16.76
N LEU A 126 14.93 -16.27 -16.51
CA LEU A 126 14.70 -16.80 -15.16
C LEU A 126 15.87 -16.43 -14.24
N GLN A 127 15.59 -16.18 -12.96
CA GLN A 127 16.60 -16.17 -11.93
C GLN A 127 17.10 -17.59 -11.65
N LYS A 128 18.35 -17.72 -11.15
CA LYS A 128 18.92 -19.01 -10.77
C LYS A 128 18.07 -19.72 -9.73
N LEU A 129 17.66 -19.02 -8.68
CA LEU A 129 16.74 -19.52 -7.65
C LEU A 129 15.44 -20.08 -8.25
N THR A 130 14.86 -19.39 -9.22
CA THR A 130 13.60 -19.81 -9.86
C THR A 130 13.79 -21.14 -10.61
N GLN A 131 14.88 -21.28 -11.34
CA GLN A 131 15.14 -22.52 -12.07
C GLN A 131 15.41 -23.70 -11.11
N GLU A 132 16.18 -23.47 -10.04
CA GLU A 132 16.60 -24.52 -9.13
C GLU A 132 15.57 -24.89 -8.06
N ALA A 133 14.79 -23.93 -7.58
CA ALA A 133 13.85 -24.11 -6.47
C ALA A 133 12.37 -24.08 -6.88
N PHE A 134 12.01 -23.58 -8.08
CA PHE A 134 10.60 -23.47 -8.50
C PHE A 134 10.28 -24.42 -9.66
N LEU A 135 11.24 -24.68 -10.55
CA LEU A 135 11.03 -25.38 -11.82
C LEU A 135 11.83 -26.67 -11.91
N ALA A 136 12.64 -26.98 -10.91
CA ALA A 136 13.38 -28.22 -10.88
C ALA A 136 12.44 -29.42 -10.73
N ASP A 137 12.87 -30.55 -11.28
CA ASP A 137 12.18 -31.83 -11.16
C ASP A 137 10.81 -31.92 -11.89
N LEU A 138 10.41 -30.96 -12.72
CA LEU A 138 9.16 -31.00 -13.52
C LEU A 138 9.11 -32.23 -14.42
N ASP A 139 10.25 -32.74 -14.89
CA ASP A 139 10.41 -33.96 -15.70
C ASP A 139 10.24 -35.27 -14.89
N LYS A 140 10.02 -35.18 -13.58
CA LYS A 140 9.96 -36.34 -12.65
C LYS A 140 8.56 -36.61 -12.12
N ASP A 141 7.54 -36.13 -12.79
CA ASP A 141 6.12 -36.33 -12.44
C ASP A 141 5.78 -35.89 -10.99
N VAL A 142 6.42 -34.81 -10.53
CA VAL A 142 6.28 -34.33 -9.13
C VAL A 142 5.00 -33.54 -8.90
N VAL A 143 4.40 -32.97 -9.95
CA VAL A 143 3.14 -32.21 -9.92
C VAL A 143 2.19 -32.69 -11.01
N ASN A 144 0.90 -32.40 -10.84
CA ASN A 144 -0.10 -32.69 -11.86
C ASN A 144 -0.04 -31.69 -12.99
N PHE A 145 -0.30 -32.17 -14.22
CA PHE A 145 -0.50 -31.35 -15.40
C PHE A 145 -1.96 -31.39 -15.80
N VAL A 146 -2.51 -30.25 -16.11
CA VAL A 146 -3.89 -30.07 -16.57
C VAL A 146 -3.89 -29.51 -17.98
N PRO A 147 -4.95 -29.72 -18.79
CA PRO A 147 -5.08 -29.04 -20.06
C PRO A 147 -5.11 -27.53 -19.89
N ASN A 148 -4.53 -26.78 -20.85
CA ASN A 148 -4.68 -25.34 -20.91
C ASN A 148 -6.12 -24.95 -21.34
N PHE A 149 -6.39 -23.64 -21.53
CA PHE A 149 -7.73 -23.12 -21.80
C PHE A 149 -8.39 -23.61 -23.10
N ASP A 150 -7.61 -24.06 -24.10
CA ASP A 150 -8.08 -24.58 -25.40
C ASP A 150 -7.76 -26.07 -25.62
N GLU A 151 -7.25 -26.74 -24.60
CA GLU A 151 -6.90 -28.17 -24.59
C GLU A 151 -5.80 -28.57 -25.59
N THR A 152 -5.06 -27.58 -26.15
CA THR A 152 -3.97 -27.86 -27.09
C THR A 152 -2.64 -28.14 -26.39
N GLU A 153 -2.43 -27.61 -25.21
CA GLU A 153 -1.21 -27.76 -24.42
C GLU A 153 -1.54 -28.21 -22.98
N LYS A 154 -0.51 -28.56 -22.23
CA LYS A 154 -0.63 -28.87 -20.80
C LYS A 154 0.15 -27.88 -19.97
N GLU A 155 -0.42 -27.48 -18.86
CA GLU A 155 0.22 -26.61 -17.86
C GLU A 155 0.27 -27.29 -16.48
N PRO A 156 1.27 -27.03 -15.65
CA PRO A 156 1.29 -27.56 -14.29
C PRO A 156 0.21 -26.90 -13.44
N GLU A 157 -0.53 -27.70 -12.68
CA GLU A 157 -1.53 -27.20 -11.73
C GLU A 157 -0.89 -26.26 -10.72
N VAL A 158 0.28 -26.62 -10.20
CA VAL A 158 1.16 -25.81 -9.37
C VAL A 158 2.62 -26.09 -9.74
N LEU A 159 3.53 -25.16 -9.46
CA LEU A 159 4.97 -25.42 -9.61
C LEU A 159 5.51 -26.22 -8.42
N PRO A 160 6.54 -27.07 -8.64
CA PRO A 160 7.17 -27.85 -7.57
C PRO A 160 8.10 -27.01 -6.70
N VAL A 161 7.57 -25.95 -6.11
CA VAL A 161 8.34 -24.96 -5.35
C VAL A 161 8.87 -25.56 -4.05
N LYS A 162 10.18 -25.54 -3.88
CA LYS A 162 10.89 -26.16 -2.75
C LYS A 162 11.05 -25.25 -1.53
N VAL A 163 10.84 -23.95 -1.70
CA VAL A 163 10.97 -22.94 -0.65
C VAL A 163 9.60 -22.30 -0.37
N PRO A 164 9.30 -21.84 0.85
CA PRO A 164 7.97 -21.28 1.18
C PRO A 164 7.76 -19.89 0.58
N ASN A 165 7.60 -19.88 -0.74
CA ASN A 165 7.49 -18.66 -1.55
C ASN A 165 6.41 -17.70 -1.06
N LEU A 166 5.26 -18.21 -0.59
CA LEU A 166 4.17 -17.38 -0.08
C LEU A 166 4.61 -16.46 1.06
N LEU A 167 5.50 -16.92 1.94
CA LEU A 167 6.06 -16.10 3.03
C LEU A 167 7.25 -15.27 2.55
N ILE A 168 8.14 -15.83 1.74
CA ILE A 168 9.35 -15.13 1.27
C ILE A 168 8.98 -13.90 0.45
N ASN A 169 8.09 -14.05 -0.52
CA ASN A 169 7.73 -12.98 -1.45
C ASN A 169 6.43 -12.27 -1.10
N GLY A 170 5.66 -12.82 -0.15
CA GLY A 170 4.35 -12.28 0.16
C GLY A 170 3.38 -12.39 -1.01
N ALA A 171 2.22 -11.81 -0.84
CA ALA A 171 1.22 -11.67 -1.91
C ALA A 171 0.27 -10.52 -1.62
N GLU A 172 -0.09 -9.76 -2.64
CA GLU A 172 -1.16 -8.75 -2.59
C GLU A 172 -2.15 -9.02 -3.71
N GLY A 173 -3.44 -9.00 -3.42
CA GLY A 173 -4.48 -9.23 -4.42
C GLY A 173 -5.86 -8.82 -3.94
N ILE A 174 -6.67 -8.35 -4.89
CA ILE A 174 -8.05 -7.95 -4.66
C ILE A 174 -8.95 -8.89 -5.46
N ALA A 175 -9.73 -9.70 -4.76
CA ALA A 175 -10.75 -10.57 -5.32
C ALA A 175 -12.15 -10.00 -5.05
N VAL A 176 -13.19 -10.73 -5.46
CA VAL A 176 -14.56 -10.35 -5.18
C VAL A 176 -14.89 -10.63 -3.71
N GLY A 177 -15.15 -9.58 -2.95
CA GLY A 177 -15.52 -9.68 -1.52
C GLY A 177 -14.38 -10.01 -0.55
N MET A 178 -13.15 -10.19 -1.04
CA MET A 178 -11.99 -10.50 -0.19
C MET A 178 -10.68 -9.98 -0.79
N THR A 179 -9.70 -9.76 0.07
CA THR A 179 -8.37 -9.31 -0.33
C THR A 179 -7.30 -10.17 0.34
N THR A 180 -6.18 -10.38 -0.33
CA THR A 180 -4.99 -10.93 0.30
C THR A 180 -3.92 -9.86 0.41
N SER A 181 -3.24 -9.84 1.56
CA SER A 181 -2.11 -8.94 1.82
C SER A 181 -1.16 -9.64 2.79
N ILE A 182 -0.22 -10.37 2.23
CA ILE A 182 0.77 -11.16 2.95
C ILE A 182 2.11 -10.44 2.85
N PRO A 183 2.73 -10.04 3.97
CA PRO A 183 4.00 -9.34 3.94
C PRO A 183 5.14 -10.29 3.54
N THR A 184 6.22 -9.72 3.01
CA THR A 184 7.47 -10.46 2.74
C THR A 184 8.20 -10.80 4.04
N HIS A 185 8.97 -11.90 4.02
CA HIS A 185 9.76 -12.37 5.15
C HIS A 185 11.19 -12.69 4.74
N ASN A 186 12.09 -12.71 5.70
CA ASN A 186 13.49 -13.05 5.46
C ASN A 186 13.64 -14.51 5.01
N PHE A 187 14.35 -14.71 3.90
CA PHE A 187 14.54 -16.01 3.28
C PHE A 187 15.15 -17.06 4.24
N GLY A 188 16.22 -16.66 4.95
CA GLY A 188 16.91 -17.56 5.87
C GLY A 188 16.06 -17.93 7.09
N GLU A 189 15.36 -16.95 7.67
CA GLU A 189 14.49 -17.13 8.84
C GLU A 189 13.30 -18.05 8.52
N VAL A 190 12.68 -17.88 7.36
CA VAL A 190 11.55 -18.73 6.95
C VAL A 190 12.00 -20.17 6.74
N ILE A 191 13.18 -20.41 6.15
CA ILE A 191 13.74 -21.75 6.05
C ILE A 191 14.03 -22.34 7.42
N ASP A 192 14.60 -21.59 8.36
CA ASP A 192 14.79 -22.04 9.74
C ASP A 192 13.49 -22.42 10.41
N GLY A 193 12.43 -21.63 10.20
CA GLY A 193 11.07 -21.94 10.68
C GLY A 193 10.52 -23.24 10.10
N VAL A 194 10.69 -23.48 8.79
CA VAL A 194 10.30 -24.75 8.15
C VAL A 194 11.07 -25.93 8.74
N ILE A 195 12.38 -25.82 8.89
CA ILE A 195 13.22 -26.84 9.49
C ILE A 195 12.81 -27.12 10.95
N ALA A 196 12.51 -26.07 11.72
CA ALA A 196 12.04 -26.19 13.10
C ALA A 196 10.71 -26.93 13.17
N TYR A 197 9.75 -26.61 12.28
CA TYR A 197 8.48 -27.33 12.16
C TYR A 197 8.67 -28.80 11.79
N MET A 198 9.56 -29.10 10.84
CA MET A 198 9.85 -30.49 10.43
C MET A 198 10.44 -31.33 11.59
N LYS A 199 11.21 -30.69 12.50
CA LYS A 199 11.77 -31.33 13.69
C LYS A 199 10.75 -31.44 14.83
N ASN A 200 9.84 -30.48 14.95
CA ASN A 200 8.78 -30.42 15.97
C ASN A 200 7.46 -29.96 15.34
N PRO A 201 6.60 -30.88 14.87
CA PRO A 201 5.31 -30.52 14.25
C PRO A 201 4.30 -29.84 15.20
N ASP A 202 4.49 -29.97 16.51
CA ASP A 202 3.61 -29.37 17.53
C ASP A 202 4.05 -27.96 17.94
N ILE A 203 4.98 -27.35 17.22
CA ILE A 203 5.47 -25.99 17.47
C ILE A 203 4.31 -24.98 17.40
N ASN A 204 4.18 -24.15 18.44
CA ASN A 204 3.18 -23.09 18.47
C ASN A 204 3.70 -21.78 17.83
N THR A 205 2.82 -20.77 17.72
CA THR A 205 3.17 -19.50 17.08
C THR A 205 4.31 -18.76 17.81
N GLU A 206 4.32 -18.75 19.12
CA GLU A 206 5.36 -18.07 19.92
C GLU A 206 6.74 -18.72 19.71
N GLN A 207 6.78 -20.05 19.67
CA GLN A 207 8.01 -20.79 19.39
C GLN A 207 8.46 -20.60 17.94
N MET A 208 7.52 -20.54 16.97
CA MET A 208 7.81 -20.25 15.59
C MET A 208 8.42 -18.86 15.41
N MET A 209 7.97 -17.88 16.18
CA MET A 209 8.50 -16.51 16.15
C MET A 209 9.94 -16.39 16.68
N GLN A 210 10.50 -17.42 17.31
CA GLN A 210 11.94 -17.44 17.64
C GLN A 210 12.78 -17.62 16.36
N TYR A 211 12.22 -18.22 15.31
CA TYR A 211 12.85 -18.40 14.00
C TYR A 211 12.42 -17.32 13.00
N ILE A 212 11.13 -16.94 13.01
CA ILE A 212 10.53 -15.93 12.13
C ILE A 212 9.96 -14.81 13.01
N PRO A 213 10.78 -13.86 13.46
CA PRO A 213 10.36 -12.85 14.44
C PRO A 213 9.33 -11.85 13.88
N GLY A 214 9.25 -11.70 12.56
CA GLY A 214 8.33 -10.79 11.91
C GLY A 214 8.63 -10.63 10.41
N PRO A 215 7.85 -9.81 9.70
CA PRO A 215 8.10 -9.48 8.30
C PRO A 215 9.47 -8.86 8.07
N ASP A 216 9.98 -9.02 6.85
CA ASP A 216 11.22 -8.40 6.37
C ASP A 216 10.94 -7.77 5.00
N PHE A 217 10.74 -6.46 4.99
CA PHE A 217 10.37 -5.73 3.77
C PHE A 217 11.61 -5.41 2.93
N PRO A 218 11.51 -5.48 1.61
CA PRO A 218 12.61 -5.12 0.70
C PRO A 218 13.13 -3.69 0.89
N THR A 219 12.25 -2.78 1.34
CA THR A 219 12.56 -1.38 1.60
C THR A 219 13.18 -1.11 2.97
N GLY A 220 13.30 -2.13 3.82
CA GLY A 220 13.77 -1.96 5.21
C GLY A 220 12.72 -1.34 6.12
N GLY A 221 13.11 -0.31 6.85
CA GLY A 221 12.27 0.38 7.83
C GLY A 221 12.21 -0.32 9.19
N VAL A 222 11.34 0.20 10.06
CA VAL A 222 11.17 -0.30 11.43
C VAL A 222 9.71 -0.65 11.68
N ILE A 223 9.45 -1.89 12.08
CA ILE A 223 8.14 -2.29 12.61
C ILE A 223 8.04 -1.76 14.04
N ALA A 224 7.03 -0.93 14.29
CA ALA A 224 6.88 -0.15 15.52
C ALA A 224 5.99 -0.80 16.59
N ASN A 225 5.28 -1.90 16.27
CA ASN A 225 4.32 -2.57 17.14
C ASN A 225 4.60 -4.08 17.27
N LYS A 226 5.79 -4.43 17.71
CA LYS A 226 6.28 -5.81 17.88
C LYS A 226 5.31 -6.70 18.65
N ASP A 227 4.71 -6.22 19.74
CA ASP A 227 3.85 -7.01 20.62
C ASP A 227 2.58 -7.51 19.93
N GLU A 228 2.12 -6.81 18.87
CA GLU A 228 0.95 -7.21 18.12
C GLU A 228 1.23 -8.34 17.12
N LEU A 229 2.50 -8.61 16.78
CA LEU A 229 2.90 -9.60 15.76
C LEU A 229 2.47 -11.02 16.14
N THR A 230 2.48 -11.38 17.44
CA THR A 230 2.06 -12.71 17.89
C THR A 230 0.58 -12.97 17.57
N ALA A 231 -0.28 -11.99 17.82
CA ALA A 231 -1.70 -12.09 17.49
C ALA A 231 -1.92 -12.16 15.96
N ILE A 232 -1.18 -11.36 15.20
CA ILE A 232 -1.24 -11.35 13.73
C ILE A 232 -0.82 -12.71 13.17
N TYR A 233 0.28 -13.28 13.65
CA TYR A 233 0.77 -14.58 13.19
C TYR A 233 -0.07 -15.78 13.64
N SER A 234 -0.82 -15.62 14.74
CA SER A 234 -1.77 -16.64 15.17
C SER A 234 -3.05 -16.66 14.32
N THR A 235 -3.58 -15.47 13.98
CA THR A 235 -4.87 -15.32 13.28
C THR A 235 -4.74 -15.16 11.77
N GLY A 236 -3.61 -14.68 11.30
CA GLY A 236 -3.39 -14.30 9.90
C GLY A 236 -3.95 -12.91 9.53
N VAL A 237 -4.48 -12.15 10.50
CA VAL A 237 -5.08 -10.83 10.27
C VAL A 237 -4.58 -9.81 11.28
N GLY A 238 -4.32 -8.59 10.82
CA GLY A 238 -3.95 -7.50 11.72
C GLY A 238 -3.35 -6.29 10.99
N LYS A 239 -2.71 -5.43 11.76
CA LYS A 239 -2.10 -4.19 11.26
C LYS A 239 -0.68 -4.06 11.75
N ILE A 240 0.26 -3.85 10.86
CA ILE A 240 1.67 -3.62 11.18
C ILE A 240 1.98 -2.15 10.96
N LYS A 241 2.46 -1.46 11.98
CA LYS A 241 2.94 -0.08 11.85
C LYS A 241 4.39 -0.10 11.38
N ILE A 242 4.68 0.57 10.28
CA ILE A 242 6.00 0.63 9.68
C ILE A 242 6.47 2.09 9.65
N ARG A 243 7.65 2.36 10.19
CA ARG A 243 8.34 3.66 10.10
C ARG A 243 9.50 3.58 9.12
N GLY A 244 9.67 4.64 8.33
CA GLY A 244 10.93 4.87 7.62
C GLY A 244 12.07 5.18 8.57
N LYS A 245 13.29 4.96 8.13
CA LYS A 245 14.49 5.28 8.89
C LYS A 245 14.97 6.68 8.53
N VAL A 246 15.18 7.50 9.55
CA VAL A 246 15.68 8.87 9.43
C VAL A 246 17.01 8.99 10.15
N GLU A 247 17.97 9.64 9.52
CA GLU A 247 19.29 9.91 10.08
C GLU A 247 19.51 11.42 10.10
N VAL A 248 20.14 11.94 11.19
CA VAL A 248 20.50 13.33 11.30
C VAL A 248 21.95 13.50 10.84
N GLU A 249 22.16 14.23 9.75
CA GLU A 249 23.49 14.56 9.26
C GLU A 249 23.86 16.01 9.60
N GLN A 250 25.08 16.19 10.13
CA GLN A 250 25.65 17.52 10.41
C GLN A 250 26.24 18.11 9.13
N VAL A 251 25.89 19.37 8.82
CA VAL A 251 26.38 20.10 7.66
C VAL A 251 27.31 21.24 8.10
N LYS A 252 28.22 21.67 7.24
CA LYS A 252 29.11 22.83 7.49
C LYS A 252 28.32 24.05 7.94
N GLY A 253 28.79 24.74 8.99
CA GLY A 253 28.16 25.93 9.54
C GLY A 253 27.18 25.68 10.69
N GLY A 254 27.16 24.48 11.28
CA GLY A 254 26.28 24.13 12.41
C GLY A 254 24.81 24.00 11.99
N LYS A 255 24.55 23.63 10.75
CA LYS A 255 23.22 23.25 10.25
C LYS A 255 23.09 21.73 10.29
N GLU A 256 21.88 21.27 10.46
CA GLU A 256 21.50 19.86 10.41
C GLU A 256 20.61 19.60 9.19
N ARG A 257 20.58 18.36 8.76
CA ARG A 257 19.61 17.87 7.79
C ARG A 257 19.09 16.50 8.20
N LEU A 258 17.83 16.23 7.93
CA LEU A 258 17.25 14.91 8.06
C LEU A 258 17.42 14.17 6.73
N VAL A 259 17.94 12.96 6.79
CA VAL A 259 18.12 12.09 5.63
C VAL A 259 17.30 10.84 5.85
N ILE A 260 16.32 10.62 4.98
CA ILE A 260 15.52 9.39 4.97
C ILE A 260 16.25 8.38 4.10
N THR A 261 16.69 7.27 4.73
CA THR A 261 17.46 6.20 4.08
C THR A 261 16.62 4.97 3.79
N GLU A 262 15.53 4.76 4.53
CA GLU A 262 14.59 3.67 4.32
C GLU A 262 13.15 4.18 4.45
N ILE A 263 12.24 3.65 3.65
CA ILE A 263 10.83 4.06 3.61
C ILE A 263 9.91 2.88 3.96
N PRO A 264 8.72 3.14 4.51
CA PRO A 264 7.70 2.10 4.65
C PRO A 264 7.39 1.45 3.30
N TYR A 265 7.19 0.14 3.29
CA TYR A 265 6.85 -0.62 2.07
C TYR A 265 5.60 -0.07 1.36
N THR A 266 4.64 0.45 2.13
CA THR A 266 3.43 1.11 1.61
C THR A 266 3.68 2.43 0.87
N MET A 267 4.91 2.98 0.97
CA MET A 267 5.29 4.26 0.37
C MET A 267 5.93 4.10 -1.02
N ILE A 268 6.10 2.88 -1.52
CA ILE A 268 6.66 2.59 -2.83
C ILE A 268 5.84 3.23 -3.95
N GLY A 269 6.51 3.69 -5.00
CA GLY A 269 5.88 4.23 -6.22
C GLY A 269 5.40 5.67 -6.05
N ALA A 270 4.25 6.00 -6.61
CA ALA A 270 3.67 7.36 -6.61
C ALA A 270 3.50 7.97 -5.20
N ASN A 271 3.57 7.16 -4.13
CA ASN A 271 3.46 7.64 -2.77
C ASN A 271 4.71 8.41 -2.30
N ILE A 272 5.88 8.22 -2.93
CA ILE A 272 7.09 9.04 -2.63
C ILE A 272 6.83 10.48 -3.08
N GLY A 273 6.34 10.71 -4.29
CA GLY A 273 5.96 12.05 -4.76
C GLY A 273 4.88 12.70 -3.88
N LYS A 274 3.90 11.92 -3.43
CA LYS A 274 2.90 12.40 -2.48
C LYS A 274 3.52 12.80 -1.15
N PHE A 275 4.45 12.02 -0.61
CA PHE A 275 5.17 12.34 0.61
C PHE A 275 5.92 13.67 0.51
N LEU A 276 6.62 13.92 -0.61
CA LEU A 276 7.30 15.19 -0.84
C LEU A 276 6.30 16.37 -0.80
N ASN A 277 5.15 16.21 -1.46
CA ASN A 277 4.08 17.24 -1.45
C ASN A 277 3.48 17.43 -0.04
N ASP A 278 3.30 16.36 0.72
CA ASP A 278 2.82 16.44 2.10
C ASP A 278 3.80 17.24 2.97
N VAL A 279 5.12 17.05 2.80
CA VAL A 279 6.15 17.85 3.50
C VAL A 279 6.11 19.32 3.08
N TYR A 280 5.98 19.63 1.79
CA TYR A 280 5.77 21.00 1.31
C TYR A 280 4.53 21.64 1.95
N SER A 281 3.44 20.91 2.03
CA SER A 281 2.20 21.39 2.65
C SER A 281 2.34 21.69 4.15
N LEU A 282 3.24 20.99 4.87
CA LEU A 282 3.54 21.32 6.27
C LEU A 282 4.19 22.70 6.40
N VAL A 283 5.03 23.09 5.44
CA VAL A 283 5.67 24.41 5.40
C VAL A 283 4.66 25.48 4.98
N GLU A 284 3.90 25.27 3.91
CA GLU A 284 2.89 26.22 3.41
C GLU A 284 1.80 26.50 4.44
N THR A 285 1.34 25.48 5.14
CA THR A 285 0.31 25.60 6.19
C THR A 285 0.89 26.08 7.53
N LYS A 286 2.17 26.49 7.55
CA LYS A 286 2.90 26.98 8.74
C LYS A 286 2.84 26.04 9.95
N LYS A 287 2.73 24.73 9.73
CA LYS A 287 2.82 23.73 10.80
C LYS A 287 4.25 23.57 11.29
N THR A 288 5.22 23.86 10.44
CA THR A 288 6.63 24.00 10.78
C THR A 288 7.27 25.11 9.96
N ASN A 289 8.25 25.79 10.55
CA ASN A 289 9.11 26.75 9.87
C ASN A 289 10.56 26.26 9.85
N ASP A 290 10.81 25.04 10.31
CA ASP A 290 12.15 24.49 10.52
C ASP A 290 12.74 23.89 9.23
N ILE A 291 11.93 23.64 8.21
CA ILE A 291 12.34 23.11 6.91
C ILE A 291 12.71 24.28 5.97
N VAL A 292 13.87 24.17 5.32
CA VAL A 292 14.35 25.11 4.28
C VAL A 292 14.05 24.56 2.91
N ASP A 293 14.38 23.29 2.67
CA ASP A 293 14.22 22.62 1.39
C ASP A 293 14.07 21.11 1.57
N ILE A 294 13.50 20.45 0.56
CA ILE A 294 13.43 19.00 0.47
C ILE A 294 13.85 18.57 -0.93
N THR A 295 14.81 17.65 -1.00
CA THR A 295 15.33 17.10 -2.25
C THR A 295 15.32 15.58 -2.23
N ASN A 296 14.89 14.99 -3.33
CA ASN A 296 15.01 13.56 -3.56
C ASN A 296 16.33 13.28 -4.30
N GLN A 297 17.25 12.61 -3.64
CA GLN A 297 18.56 12.20 -4.15
C GLN A 297 18.65 10.68 -4.30
N SER A 298 17.50 9.98 -4.27
CA SER A 298 17.46 8.53 -4.44
C SER A 298 18.08 8.11 -5.77
N SER A 299 18.72 6.95 -5.78
CA SER A 299 19.42 6.41 -6.95
C SER A 299 19.36 4.88 -6.94
N LYS A 300 20.12 4.25 -7.83
CA LYS A 300 20.31 2.78 -7.83
C LYS A 300 20.97 2.26 -6.55
N GLU A 301 21.65 3.12 -5.80
CA GLU A 301 22.29 2.78 -4.52
C GLU A 301 21.29 2.73 -3.35
N GLY A 302 20.10 3.28 -3.52
CA GLY A 302 19.04 3.25 -2.51
C GLY A 302 18.27 4.55 -2.37
N ILE A 303 17.38 4.57 -1.39
CA ILE A 303 16.59 5.75 -1.02
C ILE A 303 17.47 6.77 -0.30
N ARG A 304 17.40 8.01 -0.75
CA ARG A 304 18.02 9.16 -0.09
C ARG A 304 17.15 10.41 -0.31
N ILE A 305 16.27 10.70 0.64
CA ILE A 305 15.47 11.93 0.64
C ILE A 305 16.05 12.86 1.71
N VAL A 306 16.48 14.04 1.29
CA VAL A 306 17.17 15.01 2.15
C VAL A 306 16.26 16.18 2.45
N ILE A 307 16.05 16.48 3.74
CA ILE A 307 15.30 17.62 4.24
C ILE A 307 16.29 18.57 4.93
N GLU A 308 16.53 19.74 4.34
CA GLU A 308 17.41 20.74 4.91
C GLU A 308 16.72 21.53 6.01
N LEU A 309 17.38 21.65 7.17
CA LEU A 309 16.85 22.34 8.34
C LEU A 309 17.39 23.75 8.49
N ARG A 310 16.59 24.61 9.11
CA ARG A 310 17.08 25.92 9.57
C ARG A 310 18.06 25.73 10.72
N LYS A 311 18.98 26.67 10.85
CA LYS A 311 19.91 26.68 11.99
C LYS A 311 19.15 26.75 13.32
N GLY A 312 19.41 25.82 14.23
CA GLY A 312 18.74 25.73 15.53
C GLY A 312 17.34 25.11 15.47
N ALA A 313 16.97 24.45 14.37
CA ALA A 313 15.75 23.65 14.31
C ALA A 313 15.85 22.44 15.24
N ASP A 314 14.71 22.02 15.77
CA ASP A 314 14.61 20.78 16.56
C ASP A 314 14.37 19.61 15.62
N ALA A 315 15.45 18.91 15.27
CA ALA A 315 15.42 17.78 14.35
C ALA A 315 14.55 16.62 14.86
N ALA A 316 14.58 16.32 16.19
CA ALA A 316 13.81 15.24 16.77
C ALA A 316 12.30 15.53 16.77
N ASN A 317 11.90 16.76 17.08
CA ASN A 317 10.50 17.17 17.03
C ASN A 317 9.98 17.21 15.59
N LEU A 318 10.81 17.61 14.64
CA LEU A 318 10.45 17.58 13.21
C LEU A 318 10.30 16.15 12.70
N GLU A 319 11.17 15.23 13.09
CA GLU A 319 11.06 13.81 12.75
C GLU A 319 9.72 13.24 13.27
N ASN A 320 9.35 13.53 14.52
CA ASN A 320 8.06 13.16 15.09
C ASN A 320 6.88 13.77 14.31
N LEU A 321 7.02 15.01 13.84
CA LEU A 321 6.01 15.68 13.03
C LEU A 321 5.82 14.95 11.68
N LEU A 322 6.92 14.54 11.05
CA LEU A 322 6.90 13.79 9.79
C LEU A 322 6.19 12.44 9.97
N TYR A 323 6.52 11.67 11.02
CA TYR A 323 5.83 10.41 11.32
C TYR A 323 4.32 10.61 11.56
N LYS A 324 3.94 11.67 12.28
CA LYS A 324 2.53 11.92 12.63
C LYS A 324 1.69 12.48 11.48
N LYS A 325 2.30 13.19 10.53
CA LYS A 325 1.57 13.97 9.52
C LYS A 325 1.78 13.51 8.08
N THR A 326 2.68 12.57 7.85
CA THR A 326 2.98 12.05 6.52
C THR A 326 2.96 10.51 6.53
N LYS A 327 3.17 9.91 5.37
CA LYS A 327 3.28 8.46 5.23
C LYS A 327 4.65 7.89 5.64
N LEU A 328 5.52 8.67 6.27
CA LEU A 328 6.79 8.17 6.78
C LEU A 328 6.59 7.16 7.94
N GLU A 329 5.46 7.23 8.65
CA GLU A 329 4.88 6.12 9.40
C GLU A 329 3.55 5.76 8.76
N ASP A 330 3.39 4.50 8.38
CA ASP A 330 2.17 4.03 7.76
C ASP A 330 1.81 2.62 8.27
N THR A 331 0.61 2.18 7.97
CA THR A 331 0.09 0.90 8.42
C THR A 331 -0.06 -0.05 7.25
N PHE A 332 0.60 -1.21 7.34
CA PHE A 332 0.40 -2.34 6.45
C PHE A 332 -0.70 -3.24 7.03
N GLY A 333 -1.81 -3.37 6.30
CA GLY A 333 -2.89 -4.29 6.68
C GLY A 333 -2.54 -5.72 6.30
N VAL A 334 -2.44 -6.61 7.27
CA VAL A 334 -2.17 -8.04 7.04
C VAL A 334 -3.47 -8.79 6.89
N ASN A 335 -3.57 -9.59 5.85
CA ASN A 335 -4.58 -10.63 5.65
C ASN A 335 -3.95 -11.80 4.90
N MET A 336 -3.54 -12.83 5.64
CA MET A 336 -2.85 -14.00 5.08
C MET A 336 -3.86 -14.99 4.46
N LEU A 337 -4.51 -14.54 3.38
CA LEU A 337 -5.50 -15.28 2.63
C LEU A 337 -4.85 -15.97 1.42
N ALA A 338 -5.00 -17.27 1.29
CA ALA A 338 -4.52 -18.05 0.16
C ALA A 338 -5.54 -19.12 -0.26
N VAL A 339 -5.37 -19.70 -1.44
CA VAL A 339 -6.21 -20.82 -1.91
C VAL A 339 -5.64 -22.13 -1.38
N VAL A 340 -6.46 -22.88 -0.61
CA VAL A 340 -6.18 -24.20 -0.07
C VAL A 340 -7.23 -25.17 -0.62
N ASP A 341 -6.83 -26.19 -1.35
CA ASP A 341 -7.72 -27.19 -1.94
C ASP A 341 -8.95 -26.58 -2.67
N GLY A 342 -8.70 -25.52 -3.45
CA GLY A 342 -9.72 -24.81 -4.22
C GLY A 342 -10.63 -23.90 -3.39
N ARG A 343 -10.29 -23.56 -2.14
CA ARG A 343 -11.06 -22.68 -1.26
C ARG A 343 -10.17 -21.57 -0.69
N PRO A 344 -10.67 -20.33 -0.61
CA PRO A 344 -9.95 -19.24 0.05
C PRO A 344 -9.96 -19.45 1.57
N GLU A 345 -8.79 -19.44 2.20
CA GLU A 345 -8.65 -19.61 3.64
C GLU A 345 -7.64 -18.60 4.21
N THR A 346 -8.04 -17.93 5.30
CA THR A 346 -7.13 -17.04 6.06
C THR A 346 -6.52 -17.83 7.19
N MET A 347 -5.20 -17.79 7.31
CA MET A 347 -4.51 -18.63 8.28
C MET A 347 -3.26 -17.95 8.87
N GLY A 348 -2.88 -18.36 10.08
CA GLY A 348 -1.66 -17.91 10.73
C GLY A 348 -0.40 -18.53 10.09
N ILE A 349 0.77 -18.15 10.61
CA ILE A 349 2.06 -18.55 10.04
C ILE A 349 2.33 -20.07 10.16
N VAL A 350 1.96 -20.69 11.27
CA VAL A 350 2.20 -22.12 11.51
C VAL A 350 1.39 -23.01 10.54
N PRO A 351 0.08 -22.79 10.32
CA PRO A 351 -0.68 -23.47 9.26
C PRO A 351 -0.06 -23.32 7.87
N ILE A 352 0.40 -22.10 7.49
CA ILE A 352 1.06 -21.90 6.18
C ILE A 352 2.31 -22.77 6.05
N ILE A 353 3.16 -22.80 7.08
CA ILE A 353 4.36 -23.64 7.09
C ILE A 353 3.98 -25.12 7.05
N ARG A 354 2.94 -25.55 7.76
CA ARG A 354 2.43 -26.93 7.72
C ARG A 354 2.02 -27.34 6.31
N HIS A 355 1.28 -26.51 5.59
CA HIS A 355 0.89 -26.79 4.20
C HIS A 355 2.11 -26.89 3.28
N HIS A 356 3.06 -25.99 3.43
CA HIS A 356 4.31 -26.05 2.68
C HIS A 356 5.08 -27.35 2.96
N VAL A 357 5.26 -27.74 4.22
CA VAL A 357 5.97 -28.97 4.60
C VAL A 357 5.25 -30.22 4.05
N ASN A 358 3.92 -30.28 4.14
CA ASN A 358 3.15 -31.38 3.57
C ASN A 358 3.37 -31.47 2.05
N PHE A 359 3.36 -30.35 1.37
CA PHE A 359 3.65 -30.29 -0.06
C PHE A 359 5.09 -30.76 -0.38
N GLN A 360 6.08 -30.40 0.44
CA GLN A 360 7.46 -30.89 0.26
C GLN A 360 7.55 -32.42 0.38
N TYR A 361 6.83 -33.02 1.33
CA TYR A 361 6.76 -34.50 1.45
C TYR A 361 6.09 -35.13 0.22
N GLU A 362 5.04 -34.52 -0.31
CA GLU A 362 4.38 -34.99 -1.53
C GLU A 362 5.32 -34.95 -2.74
N LEU A 363 5.99 -33.79 -2.95
CA LEU A 363 6.98 -33.62 -4.03
C LEU A 363 8.12 -34.66 -3.92
N ALA A 364 8.67 -34.84 -2.72
CA ALA A 364 9.73 -35.82 -2.47
C ALA A 364 9.27 -37.21 -2.74
N LYS A 365 8.08 -37.60 -2.23
CA LYS A 365 7.50 -38.94 -2.46
C LYS A 365 7.35 -39.21 -3.96
N ARG A 366 6.77 -38.29 -4.73
CA ARG A 366 6.58 -38.49 -6.19
C ARG A 366 7.91 -38.55 -6.92
N LYS A 367 8.86 -37.65 -6.58
CA LYS A 367 10.21 -37.59 -7.15
C LYS A 367 10.91 -38.95 -6.97
N TYR A 368 10.99 -39.42 -5.74
CA TYR A 368 11.72 -40.68 -5.46
C TYR A 368 11.02 -41.90 -5.97
N THR A 369 9.69 -41.91 -6.07
CA THR A 369 8.93 -42.97 -6.73
C THR A 369 9.27 -43.06 -8.23
N THR A 370 9.31 -41.92 -8.92
CA THR A 370 9.69 -41.85 -10.34
C THR A 370 11.16 -42.25 -10.56
N LEU A 371 12.06 -41.77 -9.69
CA LEU A 371 13.47 -42.13 -9.77
C LEU A 371 13.69 -43.63 -9.50
N LEU A 372 13.00 -44.18 -8.49
CA LEU A 372 13.05 -45.61 -8.18
C LEU A 372 12.58 -46.47 -9.36
N ALA A 373 11.47 -46.09 -9.99
CA ALA A 373 10.95 -46.81 -11.16
C ALA A 373 11.98 -46.82 -12.31
N LYS A 374 12.60 -45.67 -12.59
CA LYS A 374 13.66 -45.56 -13.60
C LYS A 374 14.92 -46.41 -13.27
N GLU A 375 15.33 -46.43 -11.99
CA GLU A 375 16.48 -47.23 -11.57
C GLU A 375 16.14 -48.72 -11.60
N LEU A 376 14.90 -49.14 -11.31
CA LEU A 376 14.45 -50.52 -11.42
C LEU A 376 14.43 -51.00 -12.88
N GLU A 377 13.93 -50.16 -13.81
CA GLU A 377 14.02 -50.45 -15.26
C GLU A 377 15.46 -50.59 -15.73
N LYS A 378 16.34 -49.65 -15.26
CA LYS A 378 17.78 -49.71 -15.58
C LYS A 378 18.45 -50.97 -15.01
N LYS A 379 18.11 -51.34 -13.77
CA LYS A 379 18.57 -52.57 -13.13
C LYS A 379 18.22 -53.79 -13.96
N GLU A 380 16.91 -53.92 -14.37
CA GLU A 380 16.43 -55.02 -15.20
C GLU A 380 17.27 -55.19 -16.47
N VAL A 381 17.53 -54.07 -17.21
CA VAL A 381 18.34 -54.10 -18.41
C VAL A 381 19.79 -54.50 -18.09
N GLN A 382 20.39 -53.92 -17.05
CA GLN A 382 21.78 -54.20 -16.66
C GLN A 382 21.96 -55.68 -16.27
N GLU A 383 21.06 -56.24 -15.47
CA GLU A 383 21.08 -57.68 -15.10
C GLU A 383 20.97 -58.57 -16.31
N GLY A 384 20.14 -58.21 -17.30
CA GLY A 384 20.03 -58.95 -18.56
C GLY A 384 21.31 -58.89 -19.39
N LEU A 385 21.96 -57.72 -19.47
CA LEU A 385 23.21 -57.53 -20.19
C LEU A 385 24.38 -58.28 -19.51
N ILE A 386 24.45 -58.27 -18.18
CA ILE A 386 25.49 -59.03 -17.40
C ILE A 386 25.30 -60.53 -17.65
N HIS A 387 24.06 -61.03 -17.50
CA HIS A 387 23.78 -62.43 -17.78
C HIS A 387 24.05 -62.83 -19.24
N ALA A 388 23.74 -61.91 -20.19
CA ALA A 388 24.05 -62.10 -21.59
C ALA A 388 25.56 -62.20 -21.85
N CYS A 389 26.40 -61.46 -21.12
CA CYS A 389 27.86 -61.55 -21.21
C CYS A 389 28.35 -62.95 -20.76
N ASP A 390 27.74 -63.56 -19.74
CA ASP A 390 28.09 -64.89 -19.25
C ASP A 390 27.77 -65.99 -20.27
N VAL A 391 26.69 -65.81 -21.06
CA VAL A 391 26.23 -66.77 -22.08
C VAL A 391 26.39 -66.29 -23.51
N ILE A 392 27.38 -65.42 -23.73
CA ILE A 392 27.50 -64.68 -25.01
C ILE A 392 27.70 -65.58 -26.24
N ASP A 393 28.45 -66.66 -26.10
CA ASP A 393 28.67 -67.61 -27.20
C ASP A 393 27.35 -68.22 -27.66
N LEU A 394 26.45 -68.55 -26.72
CA LEU A 394 25.11 -69.07 -27.00
C LEU A 394 24.26 -68.01 -27.69
N ILE A 395 24.30 -66.75 -27.24
CA ILE A 395 23.54 -65.67 -27.86
C ILE A 395 24.02 -65.42 -29.29
N ILE A 396 25.33 -65.44 -29.53
CA ILE A 396 25.90 -65.30 -30.90
C ILE A 396 25.41 -66.48 -31.79
N GLU A 397 25.34 -67.67 -31.24
CA GLU A 397 24.84 -68.84 -31.96
C GLU A 397 23.36 -68.69 -32.30
N ILE A 398 22.51 -68.27 -31.37
CA ILE A 398 21.11 -67.96 -31.60
C ILE A 398 20.94 -66.90 -32.68
N LEU A 399 21.70 -65.80 -32.63
CA LEU A 399 21.61 -64.70 -33.58
C LEU A 399 21.99 -65.13 -34.99
N ARG A 400 23.03 -65.95 -35.12
CA ARG A 400 23.50 -66.50 -36.41
C ARG A 400 22.60 -67.58 -36.99
N GLY A 401 21.94 -68.33 -36.11
CA GLY A 401 21.05 -69.42 -36.48
C GLY A 401 19.61 -68.97 -36.78
N SER A 402 19.21 -67.81 -36.36
CA SER A 402 17.86 -67.24 -36.53
C SER A 402 17.69 -66.61 -37.91
N ALA A 403 16.55 -66.85 -38.55
CA ALA A 403 16.23 -66.27 -39.84
C ALA A 403 15.78 -64.79 -39.76
N ASN A 404 15.35 -64.31 -38.61
CA ASN A 404 14.93 -62.94 -38.36
C ASN A 404 14.97 -62.58 -36.85
N VAL A 405 14.92 -61.28 -36.55
CA VAL A 405 14.97 -60.72 -35.20
C VAL A 405 13.85 -61.25 -34.30
N LYS A 406 12.66 -61.53 -34.84
CA LYS A 406 11.54 -62.05 -34.07
C LYS A 406 11.82 -63.46 -33.52
N MET A 407 12.45 -64.31 -34.33
CA MET A 407 12.85 -65.66 -33.88
C MET A 407 13.94 -65.61 -32.79
N ALA A 408 14.93 -64.76 -32.99
CA ALA A 408 15.97 -64.54 -31.96
C ALA A 408 15.36 -64.03 -30.64
N ARG A 409 14.46 -63.06 -30.73
CA ARG A 409 13.74 -62.53 -29.54
C ARG A 409 12.94 -63.63 -28.84
N ALA A 410 12.09 -64.41 -29.58
CA ALA A 410 11.30 -65.46 -29.01
C ALA A 410 12.17 -66.56 -28.35
N CYS A 411 13.35 -66.85 -28.91
CA CYS A 411 14.29 -67.75 -28.29
C CYS A 411 14.85 -67.18 -26.97
N LEU A 412 15.24 -65.89 -26.95
CA LEU A 412 15.75 -65.23 -25.74
C LEU A 412 14.69 -65.14 -24.65
N THR A 413 13.42 -64.84 -24.99
CA THR A 413 12.37 -64.58 -24.02
C THR A 413 11.64 -65.86 -23.56
N GLU A 414 11.33 -66.75 -24.47
CA GLU A 414 10.47 -67.91 -24.25
C GLU A 414 11.20 -69.23 -24.40
N GLY A 415 12.46 -69.21 -24.85
CA GLY A 415 13.23 -70.43 -25.11
C GLY A 415 12.77 -71.20 -26.35
N ILE A 416 12.07 -70.52 -27.30
CA ILE A 416 11.58 -71.16 -28.54
C ILE A 416 12.77 -71.36 -29.47
N THR A 417 13.16 -72.62 -29.73
CA THR A 417 14.29 -72.98 -30.54
C THR A 417 13.92 -73.52 -31.95
N GLU A 418 12.61 -73.53 -32.25
CA GLU A 418 12.09 -74.03 -33.53
C GLU A 418 12.53 -73.12 -34.67
N GLY A 419 13.12 -73.75 -35.74
CA GLY A 419 13.63 -73.01 -36.88
C GLY A 419 15.01 -72.33 -36.74
N ILE A 420 15.65 -72.46 -35.59
CA ILE A 420 17.00 -71.91 -35.31
C ILE A 420 18.05 -73.02 -35.52
N ALA A 421 19.10 -72.70 -36.25
CA ALA A 421 20.18 -73.64 -36.49
C ALA A 421 21.23 -73.53 -35.38
N PHE A 422 21.32 -74.59 -34.53
CA PHE A 422 22.30 -74.70 -33.45
C PHE A 422 23.49 -75.55 -33.86
N LYS A 423 24.66 -75.31 -33.32
CA LYS A 423 25.87 -76.11 -33.53
C LYS A 423 25.88 -77.45 -32.78
N SER A 424 25.16 -77.53 -31.64
CA SER A 424 25.10 -78.66 -30.80
C SER A 424 23.72 -78.84 -30.18
N ALA A 425 23.36 -80.13 -29.83
CA ALA A 425 22.13 -80.38 -29.08
C ALA A 425 22.15 -79.83 -27.65
N GLN A 426 23.36 -79.56 -27.11
CA GLN A 426 23.52 -78.93 -25.80
C GLN A 426 23.20 -77.44 -25.91
N SER A 427 23.70 -76.75 -26.89
CA SER A 427 23.38 -75.31 -27.13
C SER A 427 21.87 -75.10 -27.32
N GLN A 428 21.19 -76.09 -27.99
CA GLN A 428 19.73 -76.05 -28.16
C GLN A 428 19.01 -76.19 -26.83
N LYS A 429 19.45 -77.11 -25.96
CA LYS A 429 18.87 -77.28 -24.60
C LYS A 429 19.11 -76.08 -23.71
N ASP A 430 20.32 -75.53 -23.76
CA ASP A 430 20.69 -74.31 -22.99
C ASP A 430 19.87 -73.10 -23.46
N ALA A 431 19.65 -72.95 -24.77
CA ALA A 431 18.78 -71.93 -25.34
C ALA A 431 17.29 -72.07 -24.88
N GLN A 432 16.78 -73.32 -24.74
CA GLN A 432 15.46 -73.55 -24.23
C GLN A 432 15.27 -73.12 -22.78
N SER A 433 16.32 -72.94 -22.02
CA SER A 433 16.27 -72.50 -20.61
C SER A 433 16.32 -70.97 -20.47
N LEU A 434 16.59 -70.22 -21.52
CA LEU A 434 16.67 -68.75 -21.48
C LEU A 434 15.30 -68.16 -21.20
N ARG A 435 15.27 -67.13 -20.32
CA ARG A 435 14.04 -66.43 -19.91
C ARG A 435 14.39 -64.94 -19.67
N PHE A 436 14.91 -64.28 -20.68
CA PHE A 436 15.10 -62.83 -20.61
C PHE A 436 13.70 -62.13 -20.72
N THR A 437 13.57 -60.99 -20.09
CA THR A 437 12.39 -60.15 -20.32
C THR A 437 12.44 -59.52 -21.71
N GLU A 438 11.32 -59.04 -22.23
CA GLU A 438 11.31 -58.38 -23.54
C GLU A 438 12.30 -57.23 -23.62
N ARG A 439 12.37 -56.38 -22.55
CA ARG A 439 13.33 -55.29 -22.43
C ARG A 439 14.78 -55.74 -22.44
N GLN A 440 15.08 -56.81 -21.72
CA GLN A 440 16.39 -57.43 -21.71
C GLN A 440 16.78 -57.94 -23.10
N ALA A 441 15.85 -58.64 -23.75
CA ALA A 441 16.08 -59.20 -25.08
C ALA A 441 16.32 -58.06 -26.11
N ASP A 442 15.55 -56.99 -26.05
CA ASP A 442 15.75 -55.82 -26.92
C ASP A 442 17.14 -55.19 -26.69
N ALA A 443 17.51 -54.97 -25.44
CA ALA A 443 18.84 -54.44 -25.09
C ALA A 443 20.00 -55.34 -25.58
N ILE A 444 19.83 -56.65 -25.48
CA ILE A 444 20.80 -57.63 -25.99
C ILE A 444 20.89 -57.58 -27.52
N LEU A 445 19.75 -57.52 -28.21
CA LEU A 445 19.70 -57.46 -29.67
C LEU A 445 20.30 -56.13 -30.25
N GLU A 446 20.22 -55.05 -29.49
CA GLU A 446 20.81 -53.75 -29.83
C GLU A 446 22.25 -53.57 -29.35
N MET A 447 22.79 -54.55 -28.61
CA MET A 447 24.13 -54.47 -28.01
C MET A 447 25.22 -54.40 -29.07
N ARG A 448 26.11 -53.46 -28.97
CA ARG A 448 27.26 -53.32 -29.88
C ARG A 448 28.39 -54.24 -29.44
N LEU A 449 29.07 -54.88 -30.39
CA LEU A 449 30.14 -55.86 -30.12
C LEU A 449 31.26 -55.35 -29.24
N TYR A 450 31.60 -54.07 -29.27
CA TYR A 450 32.65 -53.49 -28.43
C TYR A 450 32.31 -53.54 -26.93
N LYS A 451 31.01 -53.64 -26.56
CA LYS A 451 30.56 -53.75 -25.17
C LYS A 451 30.95 -55.10 -24.53
N LEU A 452 31.47 -56.03 -25.32
CA LEU A 452 31.99 -57.31 -24.85
C LEU A 452 33.48 -57.26 -24.43
N ILE A 453 34.14 -56.13 -24.54
CA ILE A 453 35.52 -55.91 -24.07
C ILE A 453 35.48 -55.88 -22.53
N GLY A 454 36.44 -56.55 -21.89
CA GLY A 454 36.53 -56.72 -20.44
C GLY A 454 36.39 -55.42 -19.63
N LEU A 455 37.05 -54.32 -20.13
CA LEU A 455 36.89 -52.98 -19.51
C LEU A 455 35.46 -52.44 -19.59
N GLU A 456 34.68 -52.72 -20.61
CA GLU A 456 33.26 -52.32 -20.73
C GLU A 456 32.36 -53.14 -19.83
N ILE A 457 32.67 -54.45 -19.62
CA ILE A 457 31.94 -55.29 -18.69
C ILE A 457 32.17 -54.82 -17.23
N GLU A 458 33.43 -54.47 -16.87
CA GLU A 458 33.74 -53.90 -15.56
C GLU A 458 33.00 -52.56 -15.34
N ALA A 459 32.92 -51.71 -16.38
CA ALA A 459 32.18 -50.45 -16.31
C ALA A 459 30.68 -50.69 -16.12
N LEU A 460 30.10 -51.71 -16.78
CA LEU A 460 28.72 -52.11 -16.62
C LEU A 460 28.44 -52.63 -15.19
N MET A 461 29.31 -53.45 -14.64
CA MET A 461 29.18 -53.98 -13.26
C MET A 461 29.27 -52.83 -12.24
N LYS A 462 30.18 -51.89 -12.40
CA LYS A 462 30.30 -50.71 -11.54
C LYS A 462 29.07 -49.80 -11.63
N GLU A 463 28.51 -49.64 -12.84
CA GLU A 463 27.28 -48.90 -13.02
C GLU A 463 26.07 -49.59 -12.38
N HIS A 464 26.01 -50.94 -12.44
CA HIS A 464 25.01 -51.75 -11.78
C HIS A 464 25.09 -51.65 -10.25
N GLU A 465 26.28 -51.69 -9.65
CA GLU A 465 26.47 -51.43 -8.22
C GLU A 465 25.92 -50.08 -7.79
N LYS A 466 26.18 -49.03 -8.60
CA LYS A 466 25.64 -47.70 -8.35
C LYS A 466 24.10 -47.69 -8.45
N THR A 467 23.54 -48.37 -9.45
CA THR A 467 22.08 -48.51 -9.59
C THR A 467 21.47 -49.22 -8.37
N LEU A 468 22.06 -50.28 -7.87
CA LEU A 468 21.61 -50.95 -6.64
C LEU A 468 21.69 -50.05 -5.40
N ALA A 469 22.79 -49.27 -5.27
CA ALA A 469 22.91 -48.32 -4.18
C ALA A 469 21.84 -47.21 -4.25
N ASN A 470 21.54 -46.68 -5.43
CA ASN A 470 20.46 -45.69 -5.63
C ASN A 470 19.09 -46.29 -5.27
N ILE A 471 18.80 -47.56 -5.69
CA ILE A 471 17.56 -48.26 -5.35
C ILE A 471 17.41 -48.44 -3.83
N ALA A 472 18.49 -48.79 -3.15
CA ALA A 472 18.50 -48.92 -1.69
C ALA A 472 18.23 -47.57 -0.99
N GLU A 473 18.91 -46.50 -1.43
CA GLU A 473 18.71 -45.15 -0.92
C GLU A 473 17.27 -44.66 -1.16
N TYR A 474 16.72 -44.82 -2.37
CA TYR A 474 15.37 -44.41 -2.67
C TYR A 474 14.30 -45.17 -1.91
N ASN A 475 14.49 -46.48 -1.70
CA ASN A 475 13.62 -47.27 -0.85
C ASN A 475 13.67 -46.83 0.61
N GLU A 476 14.85 -46.52 1.15
CA GLU A 476 14.97 -45.97 2.50
C GLU A 476 14.23 -44.62 2.62
N ILE A 477 14.41 -43.71 1.67
CA ILE A 477 13.74 -42.42 1.66
C ILE A 477 12.21 -42.57 1.59
N LEU A 478 11.71 -43.49 0.77
CA LEU A 478 10.27 -43.71 0.59
C LEU A 478 9.61 -44.45 1.78
N SER A 479 10.32 -45.34 2.44
CA SER A 479 9.80 -46.11 3.57
C SER A 479 9.96 -45.41 4.91
N ASN A 480 10.89 -44.47 5.05
CA ASN A 480 11.22 -43.82 6.31
C ASN A 480 11.04 -42.27 6.21
N ARG A 481 9.99 -41.78 6.89
CA ARG A 481 9.69 -40.35 6.93
C ARG A 481 10.87 -39.49 7.46
N ALA A 482 11.64 -40.00 8.41
CA ALA A 482 12.81 -39.30 8.94
C ALA A 482 13.96 -39.21 7.92
N ALA A 483 14.16 -40.27 7.09
CA ALA A 483 15.12 -40.21 6.00
C ALA A 483 14.71 -39.19 4.93
N MET A 484 13.43 -39.19 4.56
CA MET A 484 12.87 -38.17 3.64
C MET A 484 13.04 -36.76 4.20
N ALA A 485 12.74 -36.51 5.48
CA ALA A 485 12.94 -35.25 6.14
C ALA A 485 14.40 -34.76 6.06
N LYS A 486 15.37 -35.64 6.30
CA LYS A 486 16.80 -35.31 6.19
C LYS A 486 17.19 -34.81 4.81
N VAL A 487 16.65 -35.41 3.75
CA VAL A 487 16.92 -34.98 2.38
C VAL A 487 16.33 -33.61 2.10
N ILE A 488 15.08 -33.38 2.48
CA ILE A 488 14.40 -32.08 2.33
C ILE A 488 15.15 -31.00 3.11
N ILE A 489 15.52 -31.24 4.36
CA ILE A 489 16.27 -30.30 5.21
C ILE A 489 17.62 -29.97 4.56
N ARG A 490 18.35 -30.95 4.04
CA ARG A 490 19.63 -30.72 3.36
C ARG A 490 19.49 -29.84 2.12
N GLU A 491 18.44 -30.04 1.32
CA GLU A 491 18.14 -29.18 0.17
C GLU A 491 17.80 -27.74 0.64
N LEU A 492 17.00 -27.57 1.68
CA LEU A 492 16.66 -26.26 2.26
C LEU A 492 17.87 -25.52 2.83
N GLU A 493 18.76 -26.23 3.54
CA GLU A 493 20.00 -25.66 4.07
C GLU A 493 20.92 -25.18 2.95
N ALA A 494 20.98 -25.90 1.83
CA ALA A 494 21.73 -25.51 0.66
C ALA A 494 21.18 -24.19 0.05
N TYR A 495 19.85 -24.10 -0.11
CA TYR A 495 19.21 -22.86 -0.57
C TYR A 495 19.43 -21.71 0.39
N LYS A 496 19.31 -21.94 1.72
CA LYS A 496 19.60 -20.91 2.72
C LYS A 496 21.01 -20.39 2.63
N LYS A 497 21.99 -21.28 2.45
CA LYS A 497 23.41 -20.90 2.31
C LYS A 497 23.68 -20.05 1.07
N GLU A 498 23.00 -20.35 -0.04
CA GLU A 498 23.25 -19.67 -1.32
C GLU A 498 22.47 -18.36 -1.46
N TYR A 499 21.21 -18.34 -1.02
CA TYR A 499 20.29 -17.22 -1.26
C TYR A 499 19.90 -16.44 0.00
N GLY A 500 20.32 -16.87 1.19
CA GLY A 500 20.05 -16.17 2.46
C GLY A 500 20.68 -14.78 2.48
N ARG A 501 19.94 -13.81 2.99
CA ARG A 501 20.37 -12.41 3.15
C ARG A 501 20.14 -11.96 4.59
N PRO A 502 20.94 -11.02 5.09
CA PRO A 502 20.66 -10.38 6.39
C PRO A 502 19.29 -9.70 6.37
N ARG A 503 18.63 -9.69 7.52
CA ARG A 503 17.39 -8.94 7.74
C ARG A 503 17.60 -7.46 7.47
N ARG A 504 16.66 -6.82 6.81
CA ARG A 504 16.63 -5.38 6.54
C ARG A 504 15.73 -4.63 7.53
N THR A 505 14.54 -5.16 7.78
CA THR A 505 13.54 -4.50 8.63
C THR A 505 13.84 -4.75 10.10
N VAL A 506 13.96 -3.68 10.88
CA VAL A 506 14.11 -3.73 12.34
C VAL A 506 12.73 -3.95 12.98
N ILE A 507 12.69 -4.71 14.07
CA ILE A 507 11.43 -5.00 14.78
C ILE A 507 11.57 -4.52 16.22
N ASP A 508 10.74 -3.56 16.63
CA ASP A 508 10.76 -2.99 17.97
C ASP A 508 9.36 -2.51 18.40
N ASN A 509 9.23 -2.11 19.66
CA ASN A 509 8.08 -1.38 20.18
C ASN A 509 8.45 0.09 20.30
N LEU A 510 8.08 0.86 19.30
CA LEU A 510 8.35 2.29 19.31
C LEU A 510 7.18 3.06 19.97
N LYS A 511 7.51 4.06 20.76
CA LYS A 511 6.50 4.99 21.28
C LYS A 511 5.84 5.74 20.13
N GLU A 512 4.56 6.08 20.29
CA GLU A 512 3.89 6.97 19.32
C GLU A 512 4.67 8.29 19.21
N ALA A 513 4.77 8.80 17.98
CA ALA A 513 5.41 10.07 17.72
C ALA A 513 4.63 11.20 18.44
N VAL A 514 5.25 11.82 19.42
CA VAL A 514 4.70 12.97 20.16
C VAL A 514 5.34 14.23 19.61
N VAL A 515 4.51 15.09 19.01
CA VAL A 515 4.95 16.41 18.57
C VAL A 515 4.82 17.36 19.74
N GLU A 516 5.94 17.90 20.19
CA GLU A 516 5.94 18.98 21.15
C GLU A 516 5.54 20.27 20.43
N GLU A 517 4.36 20.79 20.73
CA GLU A 517 3.97 22.11 20.28
C GLU A 517 4.90 23.11 21.02
N LYS A 518 5.69 23.88 20.24
CA LYS A 518 6.44 25.01 20.80
C LYS A 518 5.41 25.88 21.51
N LYS A 519 5.43 25.97 22.85
CA LYS A 519 4.63 26.94 23.60
C LYS A 519 5.02 28.31 23.11
N ILE A 520 4.09 28.95 22.39
CA ILE A 520 4.25 30.34 21.94
C ILE A 520 4.24 31.15 23.24
N GLU A 521 5.32 31.88 23.52
CA GLU A 521 5.32 32.85 24.61
C GLU A 521 4.21 33.85 24.35
N GLU A 522 3.23 33.88 25.26
CA GLU A 522 2.16 34.88 25.20
C GLU A 522 2.74 36.25 25.53
N MET A 523 2.55 37.20 24.63
CA MET A 523 2.91 38.60 24.80
C MET A 523 1.73 39.49 24.41
N ASP A 524 1.60 40.57 25.11
CA ASP A 524 0.64 41.62 24.77
C ASP A 524 1.15 42.44 23.59
N VAL A 525 0.30 42.65 22.62
CA VAL A 525 0.59 43.42 21.38
C VAL A 525 -0.57 44.34 21.06
N VAL A 526 -0.31 45.35 20.26
CA VAL A 526 -1.34 46.25 19.74
C VAL A 526 -1.54 46.00 18.26
N PHE A 527 -2.76 45.56 17.91
CA PHE A 527 -3.24 45.45 16.55
C PHE A 527 -3.56 46.83 16.01
N LEU A 528 -2.98 47.20 14.86
CA LEU A 528 -3.19 48.46 14.16
C LEU A 528 -3.68 48.19 12.75
N MET A 529 -4.76 48.81 12.32
CA MET A 529 -5.24 48.74 10.94
C MET A 529 -5.68 50.11 10.40
N VAL A 530 -5.11 50.52 9.31
CA VAL A 530 -5.49 51.75 8.58
C VAL A 530 -6.81 51.57 7.80
N ARG A 531 -7.42 52.67 7.36
CA ARG A 531 -8.70 52.64 6.59
C ARG A 531 -8.67 51.76 5.34
N PHE A 532 -7.52 51.61 4.73
CA PHE A 532 -7.33 50.82 3.50
C PHE A 532 -7.05 49.35 3.75
N GLY A 533 -7.26 48.85 4.99
CA GLY A 533 -7.15 47.41 5.31
C GLY A 533 -5.72 46.88 5.49
N TYR A 534 -4.71 47.71 5.59
CA TYR A 534 -3.35 47.30 5.97
C TYR A 534 -3.28 47.11 7.47
N ALA A 535 -2.93 45.89 7.91
CA ALA A 535 -2.87 45.52 9.31
C ALA A 535 -1.49 45.05 9.74
N LYS A 536 -1.12 45.34 11.00
CA LYS A 536 0.11 44.90 11.65
C LYS A 536 -0.09 44.81 13.16
N THR A 537 0.87 44.21 13.84
CA THR A 537 0.98 44.29 15.30
C THR A 537 2.28 44.97 15.69
N ILE A 538 2.26 45.67 16.79
CA ILE A 538 3.43 46.31 17.39
C ILE A 538 3.48 45.99 18.89
N ASP A 539 4.66 46.16 19.46
CA ASP A 539 4.86 46.07 20.92
C ASP A 539 4.08 47.17 21.65
N VAL A 540 3.52 46.84 22.84
CA VAL A 540 2.73 47.80 23.63
C VAL A 540 3.54 49.04 23.99
N ALA A 541 4.80 48.87 24.39
CA ALA A 541 5.67 50.04 24.71
C ALA A 541 5.96 50.90 23.46
N ALA A 542 6.01 50.30 22.27
CA ALA A 542 6.13 51.05 21.02
C ALA A 542 4.84 51.81 20.69
N TYR A 543 3.68 51.25 20.98
CA TYR A 543 2.38 51.94 20.84
C TYR A 543 2.29 53.12 21.79
N GLU A 544 2.55 52.94 23.07
CA GLU A 544 2.46 54.00 24.09
C GLU A 544 3.35 55.21 23.74
N ARG A 545 4.55 55.01 23.18
CA ARG A 545 5.44 56.06 22.73
C ARG A 545 4.93 56.85 21.50
N ASN A 546 4.01 56.25 20.72
CA ASN A 546 3.50 56.85 19.48
C ASN A 546 1.97 56.91 19.49
N ARG A 547 1.33 56.92 20.65
CA ARG A 547 -0.12 56.73 20.82
C ARG A 547 -0.94 57.72 20.00
N GLU A 548 -0.67 59.00 20.10
CA GLU A 548 -1.42 60.03 19.36
C GLU A 548 -1.36 59.83 17.84
N ALA A 549 -0.19 59.52 17.32
CA ALA A 549 -0.02 59.25 15.89
C ALA A 549 -0.69 57.91 15.50
N ALA A 550 -0.58 56.89 16.33
CA ALA A 550 -1.18 55.58 16.07
C ALA A 550 -2.71 55.66 16.01
N ASP A 551 -3.32 56.41 16.95
CA ASP A 551 -4.78 56.58 17.01
C ASP A 551 -5.29 57.49 15.87
N ALA A 552 -4.49 58.44 15.40
CA ALA A 552 -4.84 59.30 14.29
C ALA A 552 -4.73 58.61 12.91
N GLU A 553 -3.71 57.75 12.72
CA GLU A 553 -3.43 57.07 11.45
C GLU A 553 -4.27 55.79 11.25
N ASN A 554 -4.62 55.11 12.33
CA ASN A 554 -5.28 53.82 12.24
C ASN A 554 -6.77 53.92 12.58
N ARG A 555 -7.62 53.27 11.80
CA ARG A 555 -9.07 53.20 12.05
C ARG A 555 -9.39 52.22 13.19
N TYR A 556 -8.59 51.18 13.32
CA TYR A 556 -8.76 50.16 14.38
C TYR A 556 -7.46 50.02 15.15
N VAL A 557 -7.57 50.16 16.46
CA VAL A 557 -6.49 50.00 17.42
C VAL A 557 -7.00 49.10 18.53
N LEU A 558 -6.46 47.89 18.64
CA LEU A 558 -6.93 46.89 19.59
C LEU A 558 -5.73 46.32 20.36
N THR A 559 -5.77 46.40 21.68
CA THR A 559 -4.83 45.65 22.54
C THR A 559 -5.29 44.22 22.65
N CYS A 560 -4.40 43.28 22.37
CA CYS A 560 -4.67 41.85 22.38
C CYS A 560 -3.39 41.06 22.66
N LYS A 561 -3.53 39.77 22.92
CA LYS A 561 -2.40 38.83 22.96
C LYS A 561 -2.00 38.42 21.57
N ASN A 562 -0.73 38.13 21.37
CA ASN A 562 -0.23 37.55 20.11
C ASN A 562 -0.92 36.24 19.74
N THR A 563 -1.48 35.51 20.71
CA THR A 563 -2.23 34.25 20.54
C THR A 563 -3.71 34.44 20.22
N ASP A 564 -4.22 35.67 20.30
CA ASP A 564 -5.63 36.02 20.09
C ASP A 564 -6.03 35.92 18.61
N LYS A 565 -7.36 36.05 18.39
CA LYS A 565 -7.98 36.11 17.07
C LYS A 565 -8.74 37.42 16.89
N ILE A 566 -8.61 38.01 15.73
CA ILE A 566 -9.39 39.19 15.33
C ILE A 566 -10.62 38.73 14.55
N CYS A 567 -11.79 39.26 14.94
CA CYS A 567 -13.07 39.05 14.27
C CYS A 567 -13.36 40.23 13.35
N ILE A 568 -13.60 39.96 12.09
CA ILE A 568 -13.90 40.96 11.04
C ILE A 568 -15.33 40.69 10.57
N PHE A 569 -16.28 41.55 10.97
CA PHE A 569 -17.67 41.48 10.54
C PHE A 569 -17.88 42.37 9.31
N THR A 570 -18.58 41.81 8.30
CA THR A 570 -18.76 42.45 7.00
C THR A 570 -20.20 42.79 6.69
N ASN A 571 -20.41 43.73 5.75
CA ASN A 571 -21.77 44.10 5.28
C ASN A 571 -22.50 42.92 4.62
N LYS A 572 -21.81 41.88 4.17
CA LYS A 572 -22.41 40.66 3.61
C LYS A 572 -22.83 39.63 4.66
N GLY A 573 -22.83 40.03 5.95
CA GLY A 573 -23.26 39.15 7.04
C GLY A 573 -22.29 38.01 7.35
N GLN A 574 -21.04 38.11 6.93
CA GLN A 574 -19.98 37.17 7.24
C GLN A 574 -19.13 37.69 8.41
N MET A 575 -18.48 36.74 9.09
CA MET A 575 -17.41 37.02 10.04
C MET A 575 -16.16 36.21 9.64
N HIS A 576 -15.06 36.90 9.42
CA HIS A 576 -13.75 36.32 9.14
C HIS A 576 -12.88 36.35 10.39
N LEU A 577 -12.19 35.22 10.66
CA LEU A 577 -11.26 35.11 11.77
C LEU A 577 -9.83 35.21 11.25
N LEU A 578 -9.04 36.14 11.83
CA LEU A 578 -7.64 36.33 11.61
C LEU A 578 -6.86 36.05 12.89
N LYS A 579 -5.87 35.17 12.85
CA LYS A 579 -4.99 34.94 14.00
C LYS A 579 -4.01 36.10 14.12
N VAL A 580 -3.81 36.62 15.31
CA VAL A 580 -2.85 37.71 15.58
C VAL A 580 -1.43 37.26 15.22
N LEU A 581 -1.09 36.00 15.40
CA LEU A 581 0.20 35.41 14.98
C LEU A 581 0.47 35.46 13.47
N ASP A 582 -0.58 35.53 12.63
CA ASP A 582 -0.43 35.60 11.18
C ASP A 582 -0.13 37.04 10.71
N LEU A 583 -0.27 38.03 11.58
CA LEU A 583 0.02 39.41 11.31
C LEU A 583 1.52 39.70 11.41
N PRO A 584 2.06 40.61 10.57
CA PRO A 584 3.44 41.07 10.71
C PRO A 584 3.60 41.80 12.05
N PHE A 585 4.54 41.32 12.86
CA PHE A 585 5.00 42.04 14.06
C PHE A 585 6.18 42.90 13.68
N GLY A 586 6.09 44.19 13.91
CA GLY A 586 7.12 45.11 13.42
C GLY A 586 7.18 46.46 14.16
N LYS A 587 7.82 47.44 13.54
CA LYS A 587 7.95 48.79 14.07
C LYS A 587 6.73 49.63 13.71
N PHE A 588 6.50 50.71 14.47
CA PHE A 588 5.38 51.64 14.23
C PHE A 588 5.31 52.17 12.78
N ARG A 589 6.46 52.45 12.16
CA ARG A 589 6.53 52.99 10.78
C ARG A 589 6.38 51.94 9.68
N ASP A 590 6.32 50.65 9.99
CA ASP A 590 6.15 49.61 8.98
C ASP A 590 4.75 49.68 8.38
N LYS A 591 4.62 49.39 7.08
CA LYS A 591 3.38 49.56 6.34
C LYS A 591 2.29 48.53 6.66
N GLY A 592 2.65 47.40 7.21
CA GLY A 592 1.74 46.25 7.46
C GLY A 592 1.41 45.47 6.17
N THR A 593 0.49 44.53 6.29
CA THR A 593 0.05 43.64 5.21
C THR A 593 -1.47 43.80 4.99
N PRO A 594 -1.96 43.80 3.73
CA PRO A 594 -3.38 43.85 3.45
C PRO A 594 -4.11 42.66 4.11
N ILE A 595 -5.25 42.92 4.70
CA ILE A 595 -6.03 41.92 5.42
C ILE A 595 -6.59 40.82 4.48
N ASP A 596 -6.79 41.15 3.20
CA ASP A 596 -7.13 40.24 2.12
C ASP A 596 -6.10 39.10 1.98
N ASN A 597 -4.81 39.39 2.19
CA ASN A 597 -3.73 38.42 2.08
C ASN A 597 -3.61 37.52 3.33
N LEU A 598 -4.26 37.88 4.43
CA LEU A 598 -4.11 37.25 5.74
C LEU A 598 -5.39 36.50 6.17
N SER A 599 -6.53 36.80 5.54
CA SER A 599 -7.85 36.27 5.87
C SER A 599 -8.61 35.88 4.59
N ASN A 600 -9.83 35.38 4.75
CA ASN A 600 -10.74 35.12 3.62
C ASN A 600 -11.59 36.36 3.24
N TYR A 601 -11.31 37.50 3.82
CA TYR A 601 -11.94 38.76 3.46
C TYR A 601 -11.55 39.19 2.04
N ASN A 602 -12.51 39.70 1.28
CA ASN A 602 -12.30 40.18 -0.08
C ASN A 602 -12.79 41.63 -0.21
N SER A 603 -11.87 42.56 -0.24
CA SER A 603 -12.17 44.01 -0.32
C SER A 603 -12.90 44.42 -1.61
N SER A 604 -12.92 43.61 -2.66
CA SER A 604 -13.69 43.88 -3.89
C SER A 604 -15.18 43.56 -3.75
N GLU A 605 -15.57 42.73 -2.78
CA GLU A 605 -16.95 42.19 -2.64
C GLU A 605 -17.63 42.66 -1.34
N GLU A 606 -16.85 42.97 -0.30
CA GLU A 606 -17.36 43.27 1.04
C GLU A 606 -16.68 44.46 1.69
N ASN A 607 -17.36 45.04 2.68
CA ASN A 607 -16.87 46.15 3.48
C ASN A 607 -16.83 45.80 4.96
N PHE A 608 -15.85 46.35 5.71
CA PHE A 608 -15.79 46.21 7.15
C PHE A 608 -16.96 46.94 7.84
N VAL A 609 -17.70 46.27 8.69
CA VAL A 609 -18.71 46.87 9.55
C VAL A 609 -18.16 47.05 10.96
N TYR A 610 -17.56 45.96 11.49
CA TYR A 610 -17.00 45.95 12.86
C TYR A 610 -15.80 45.04 12.94
N ILE A 611 -14.74 45.49 13.62
CA ILE A 611 -13.53 44.71 13.86
C ILE A 611 -13.21 44.74 15.35
N THR A 612 -12.97 43.59 15.93
CA THR A 612 -12.68 43.42 17.35
C THR A 612 -11.86 42.17 17.62
N ASN A 613 -11.32 42.02 18.83
CA ASN A 613 -10.71 40.74 19.21
C ASN A 613 -11.78 39.78 19.73
N LEU A 614 -11.57 38.48 19.52
CA LEU A 614 -12.52 37.42 19.95
C LEU A 614 -12.70 37.41 21.45
N GLY A 615 -11.62 37.64 22.22
CA GLY A 615 -11.66 37.71 23.68
C GLY A 615 -12.60 38.79 24.20
N ALA A 616 -12.65 39.94 23.55
CA ALA A 616 -13.51 41.04 23.94
C ALA A 616 -15.00 40.79 23.72
N ILE A 617 -15.38 39.95 22.76
CA ILE A 617 -16.78 39.67 22.45
C ILE A 617 -17.33 38.39 23.07
N ARG A 618 -16.44 37.44 23.45
CA ARG A 618 -16.84 36.13 23.92
C ARG A 618 -17.78 36.13 25.09
N SER A 619 -17.68 37.13 25.98
CA SER A 619 -18.52 37.33 27.18
C SER A 619 -19.60 38.37 27.00
N HIS A 620 -19.77 38.93 25.79
CA HIS A 620 -20.71 40.01 25.49
C HIS A 620 -21.75 39.57 24.46
N LYS A 621 -22.86 40.25 24.42
CA LYS A 621 -23.85 40.13 23.36
C LYS A 621 -23.61 41.19 22.28
N LEU A 622 -23.76 40.80 21.01
CA LEU A 622 -23.62 41.69 19.87
C LEU A 622 -24.97 41.97 19.25
N ILE A 623 -25.29 43.27 19.04
CA ILE A 623 -26.43 43.66 18.24
C ILE A 623 -26.07 43.78 16.78
N PHE A 624 -26.90 43.28 15.90
CA PHE A 624 -26.79 43.42 14.46
C PHE A 624 -27.97 44.25 13.93
N GLY A 625 -27.68 45.18 13.05
CA GLY A 625 -28.69 45.97 12.35
C GLY A 625 -28.37 46.02 10.86
N THR A 626 -29.44 45.87 10.04
CA THR A 626 -29.31 45.86 8.57
C THR A 626 -29.95 47.07 7.91
N LYS A 627 -29.66 47.28 6.63
CA LYS A 627 -30.25 48.38 5.83
C LYS A 627 -31.76 48.29 5.71
N THR A 628 -32.32 47.10 5.73
CA THR A 628 -33.80 46.87 5.73
C THR A 628 -34.38 46.91 7.13
N ALA A 629 -33.67 47.46 8.11
CA ALA A 629 -34.08 47.62 9.50
C ALA A 629 -34.36 46.31 10.25
N MET A 630 -33.69 45.23 9.88
CA MET A 630 -33.73 43.96 10.65
C MET A 630 -32.72 44.05 11.79
N LEU A 631 -33.19 43.73 13.02
CA LEU A 631 -32.37 43.77 14.23
C LEU A 631 -32.33 42.42 14.91
N LYS A 632 -31.25 42.06 15.51
CA LYS A 632 -31.10 40.89 16.42
C LYS A 632 -29.95 41.06 17.39
N ILE A 633 -29.99 40.33 18.47
CA ILE A 633 -28.87 40.18 19.41
C ILE A 633 -28.36 38.76 19.28
N VAL A 634 -27.03 38.59 19.27
CA VAL A 634 -26.36 37.29 19.19
C VAL A 634 -25.36 37.20 20.34
N ASP A 635 -25.32 36.04 21.01
CA ASP A 635 -24.28 35.76 22.02
C ASP A 635 -22.91 35.72 21.36
N GLY A 636 -21.93 36.47 21.86
CA GLY A 636 -20.59 36.57 21.29
C GLY A 636 -19.83 35.27 21.34
N SER A 637 -20.15 34.34 22.23
CA SER A 637 -19.56 33.01 22.30
C SER A 637 -19.83 32.17 21.02
N GLU A 638 -20.89 32.45 20.28
CA GLU A 638 -21.22 31.78 19.02
C GLU A 638 -20.17 32.03 17.91
N PHE A 639 -19.33 33.05 18.07
CA PHE A 639 -18.25 33.40 17.13
C PHE A 639 -16.91 32.72 17.44
N ASP A 640 -16.79 32.00 18.56
CA ASP A 640 -15.62 31.16 18.85
C ASP A 640 -15.68 29.85 18.06
N VAL A 641 -15.26 29.89 16.83
CA VAL A 641 -15.29 28.79 15.89
C VAL A 641 -13.91 28.45 15.35
N ALA A 642 -13.75 27.22 14.88
CA ALA A 642 -12.49 26.77 14.26
C ALA A 642 -12.34 27.24 12.81
N LYS A 643 -13.45 27.53 12.12
CA LYS A 643 -13.45 27.94 10.71
C LYS A 643 -12.97 29.37 10.55
N ARG A 644 -12.18 29.64 9.51
CA ARG A 644 -11.71 30.99 9.18
C ARG A 644 -12.82 31.96 8.78
N THR A 645 -13.95 31.45 8.29
CA THR A 645 -15.12 32.22 7.89
C THR A 645 -16.39 31.54 8.38
N THR A 646 -17.32 32.32 8.94
CA THR A 646 -18.64 31.84 9.36
C THR A 646 -19.69 32.93 9.10
N ALA A 647 -20.95 32.51 8.88
CA ALA A 647 -22.05 33.46 8.82
C ALA A 647 -22.25 34.14 10.18
N ALA A 648 -22.31 35.45 10.21
CA ALA A 648 -22.61 36.28 11.37
C ALA A 648 -24.12 36.59 11.46
N THR A 649 -24.76 36.73 10.31
CA THR A 649 -26.21 36.86 10.21
C THR A 649 -26.70 36.32 8.87
N LYS A 650 -27.93 35.84 8.82
CA LYS A 650 -28.61 35.56 7.57
C LYS A 650 -29.32 36.84 7.09
N LEU A 651 -29.00 37.24 5.86
CA LEU A 651 -29.61 38.41 5.20
C LEU A 651 -30.76 37.95 4.29
N THR A 652 -31.72 38.85 4.06
CA THR A 652 -32.73 38.74 2.98
C THR A 652 -32.10 39.24 1.67
N ASP A 653 -32.73 38.91 0.54
CA ASP A 653 -32.18 39.30 -0.77
C ASP A 653 -32.02 40.83 -0.88
N GLY A 654 -30.84 41.27 -1.26
CA GLY A 654 -30.50 42.67 -1.42
C GLY A 654 -30.20 43.42 -0.12
N ASP A 655 -30.29 42.79 1.07
CA ASP A 655 -29.99 43.45 2.35
C ASP A 655 -28.48 43.42 2.67
N GLU A 656 -28.05 44.36 3.49
CA GLU A 656 -26.68 44.45 4.00
C GLU A 656 -26.65 44.79 5.49
N VAL A 657 -25.65 44.25 6.19
CA VAL A 657 -25.39 44.64 7.58
C VAL A 657 -24.85 46.08 7.60
N LEU A 658 -25.50 46.96 8.32
CA LEU A 658 -25.11 48.33 8.50
C LEU A 658 -24.36 48.57 9.83
N PHE A 659 -24.68 47.77 10.85
CA PHE A 659 -24.24 48.02 12.21
C PHE A 659 -24.03 46.73 12.98
N VAL A 660 -22.90 46.62 13.66
CA VAL A 660 -22.57 45.57 14.64
C VAL A 660 -21.90 46.22 15.83
N HIS A 661 -22.36 45.97 17.06
CA HIS A 661 -21.75 46.55 18.26
C HIS A 661 -22.06 45.66 19.51
N PRO A 662 -21.14 45.57 20.48
CA PRO A 662 -21.46 44.98 21.78
C PRO A 662 -22.54 45.77 22.51
N VAL A 663 -23.42 45.05 23.26
CA VAL A 663 -24.50 45.65 24.10
C VAL A 663 -24.56 45.02 25.48
N ALA A 664 -24.88 45.83 26.47
CA ALA A 664 -25.15 45.41 27.85
C ALA A 664 -26.64 45.14 28.12
N GLY A 665 -27.53 45.70 27.31
CA GLY A 665 -28.98 45.52 27.37
C GLY A 665 -29.78 46.67 27.94
N ASN A 666 -29.14 47.70 28.55
CA ASN A 666 -29.76 48.90 29.09
C ASN A 666 -29.67 50.12 28.13
N GLU A 667 -29.14 49.93 26.95
CA GLU A 667 -28.98 50.97 25.95
C GLU A 667 -30.25 51.16 25.15
N THR A 668 -30.28 52.25 24.36
CA THR A 668 -31.27 52.49 23.33
C THR A 668 -30.61 52.58 21.97
N ILE A 669 -31.28 52.15 20.92
CA ILE A 669 -30.83 52.21 19.55
C ILE A 669 -31.67 53.17 18.76
N VAL A 670 -31.04 54.08 18.01
CA VAL A 670 -31.72 55.03 17.11
C VAL A 670 -31.42 54.63 15.67
N MET A 671 -32.47 54.33 14.93
CA MET A 671 -32.44 54.05 13.49
C MET A 671 -32.80 55.32 12.73
N GLN A 672 -32.02 55.68 11.72
CA GLN A 672 -32.23 56.79 10.80
C GLN A 672 -32.43 56.25 9.38
N SER A 673 -33.55 56.62 8.72
CA SER A 673 -33.79 56.26 7.32
C SER A 673 -33.35 57.36 6.33
N GLU A 674 -33.24 56.96 5.05
CA GLU A 674 -32.91 57.87 3.94
C GLU A 674 -33.92 59.02 3.80
N HIS A 675 -35.16 58.78 4.16
CA HIS A 675 -36.21 59.79 4.11
C HIS A 675 -36.33 60.61 5.41
N ASP A 676 -35.28 60.67 6.26
CA ASP A 676 -35.18 61.43 7.49
C ASP A 676 -36.19 61.00 8.59
N PHE A 677 -36.63 59.74 8.60
CA PHE A 677 -37.36 59.17 9.72
C PHE A 677 -36.44 58.65 10.81
N PHE A 678 -36.76 58.93 12.06
CA PHE A 678 -35.99 58.50 13.23
C PHE A 678 -36.89 57.65 14.16
N LEU A 679 -36.37 56.52 14.55
CA LEU A 679 -37.02 55.66 15.55
C LEU A 679 -36.02 55.29 16.64
N ARG A 680 -36.33 55.59 17.90
CA ARG A 680 -35.55 55.19 19.08
C ARG A 680 -36.32 54.08 19.80
N ILE A 681 -35.61 52.95 20.03
CA ILE A 681 -36.16 51.80 20.74
C ILE A 681 -35.20 51.36 21.84
N ALA A 682 -35.69 50.68 22.86
CA ALA A 682 -34.88 50.06 23.89
C ALA A 682 -34.28 48.74 23.37
N VAL A 683 -32.99 48.49 23.65
CA VAL A 683 -32.25 47.27 23.19
C VAL A 683 -32.86 46.02 23.78
N ASP A 684 -33.37 46.02 25.00
CA ASP A 684 -34.03 44.89 25.64
C ASP A 684 -35.28 44.36 24.90
N THR A 685 -35.89 45.18 24.02
CA THR A 685 -37.00 44.77 23.16
C THR A 685 -36.58 43.91 21.96
N ILE A 686 -35.28 43.80 21.71
CA ILE A 686 -34.74 43.08 20.57
C ILE A 686 -34.40 41.64 21.00
N PRO A 687 -34.97 40.62 20.38
CA PRO A 687 -34.76 39.23 20.80
C PRO A 687 -33.34 38.73 20.48
N GLU A 688 -32.82 37.92 21.38
CA GLU A 688 -31.62 37.13 21.16
C GLU A 688 -31.92 36.00 20.17
N LYS A 689 -31.07 35.81 19.17
CA LYS A 689 -31.16 34.77 18.13
C LYS A 689 -29.80 34.20 17.79
N LYS A 690 -29.80 32.99 17.22
CA LYS A 690 -28.61 32.35 16.70
C LYS A 690 -27.98 33.17 15.55
N LYS A 691 -26.64 33.09 15.40
CA LYS A 691 -25.91 33.79 14.35
C LYS A 691 -26.45 33.52 12.94
N GLY A 692 -26.91 32.31 12.62
CA GLY A 692 -27.49 31.91 11.32
C GLY A 692 -28.95 32.32 11.11
N ALA A 693 -29.58 33.03 12.06
CA ALA A 693 -30.99 33.45 11.95
C ALA A 693 -31.12 34.86 11.34
N VAL A 694 -32.25 35.11 10.70
CA VAL A 694 -32.68 36.45 10.29
C VAL A 694 -33.13 37.24 11.53
N GLY A 695 -32.90 38.57 11.56
CA GLY A 695 -33.37 39.48 12.62
C GLY A 695 -34.91 39.59 12.70
N VAL A 696 -35.34 40.50 13.55
CA VAL A 696 -36.74 40.99 13.61
C VAL A 696 -36.80 42.42 13.10
N ARG A 697 -37.94 42.86 12.59
CA ARG A 697 -38.12 44.22 12.13
C ARG A 697 -37.96 45.20 13.29
N GLY A 698 -37.04 46.10 13.19
CA GLY A 698 -36.81 47.21 14.14
C GLY A 698 -37.70 48.40 13.81
N MET A 699 -37.60 48.89 12.56
CA MET A 699 -38.35 50.04 12.04
C MET A 699 -39.17 49.64 10.81
N ARG A 700 -40.37 50.18 10.67
CA ARG A 700 -41.19 50.02 9.45
C ARG A 700 -40.80 51.06 8.44
N LEU A 701 -40.07 50.66 7.42
CA LEU A 701 -39.64 51.49 6.30
C LEU A 701 -40.77 51.60 5.25
N ALA A 702 -40.84 52.71 4.54
CA ALA A 702 -41.67 52.86 3.35
C ALA A 702 -41.05 52.10 2.16
N ASP A 703 -41.84 51.86 1.10
CA ASP A 703 -41.33 51.25 -0.12
C ASP A 703 -40.19 52.13 -0.72
N GLY A 704 -39.05 51.51 -0.96
CA GLY A 704 -37.85 52.15 -1.48
C GLY A 704 -37.04 52.95 -0.44
N ASP A 705 -37.40 52.92 0.86
CA ASP A 705 -36.61 53.52 1.93
C ASP A 705 -35.64 52.53 2.57
N ALA A 706 -34.48 52.96 3.01
CA ALA A 706 -33.49 52.15 3.70
C ALA A 706 -32.88 52.92 4.88
N LEU A 707 -32.29 52.19 5.83
CA LEU A 707 -31.52 52.85 6.90
C LEU A 707 -30.19 53.33 6.38
N THR A 708 -29.88 54.58 6.73
CA THR A 708 -28.56 55.22 6.46
C THR A 708 -27.63 55.12 7.65
N ALA A 709 -28.20 55.13 8.88
CA ALA A 709 -27.41 55.06 10.11
C ALA A 709 -28.17 54.37 11.24
N ILE A 710 -27.41 53.76 12.11
CA ILE A 710 -27.89 53.19 13.38
C ILE A 710 -26.94 53.70 14.47
N HIS A 711 -27.51 54.30 15.54
CA HIS A 711 -26.74 54.86 16.65
C HIS A 711 -27.11 54.08 17.94
N LEU A 712 -26.14 53.62 18.68
CA LEU A 712 -26.32 53.04 20.01
C LEU A 712 -26.10 54.16 21.03
N LEU A 713 -26.99 54.29 22.01
CA LEU A 713 -26.90 55.28 23.06
C LEU A 713 -26.94 54.61 24.42
N GLY A 714 -25.89 54.79 25.20
CA GLY A 714 -25.85 54.38 26.61
C GLY A 714 -26.77 55.22 27.48
N GLU A 715 -26.99 54.80 28.71
CA GLU A 715 -27.80 55.53 29.69
C GLU A 715 -27.17 56.87 30.01
N GLY A 716 -27.95 57.95 29.82
CA GLY A 716 -27.47 59.33 30.01
C GLY A 716 -26.59 59.93 28.91
N GLU A 717 -26.25 59.17 27.89
CA GLU A 717 -25.43 59.61 26.76
C GLU A 717 -26.21 60.58 25.87
N SER A 718 -25.56 61.69 25.45
CA SER A 718 -26.12 62.64 24.50
C SER A 718 -25.35 62.54 23.18
N ALA A 719 -26.11 62.35 22.10
CA ALA A 719 -25.58 62.30 20.75
C ALA A 719 -26.47 63.13 19.82
N GLN A 720 -25.89 63.68 18.79
CA GLN A 720 -26.57 64.44 17.75
C GLN A 720 -26.12 64.02 16.35
N THR A 721 -27.02 64.10 15.41
CA THR A 721 -26.75 63.97 13.99
C THR A 721 -27.29 65.21 13.26
N GLU A 722 -26.87 65.43 12.04
CA GLU A 722 -27.29 66.57 11.22
C GLU A 722 -28.26 66.09 10.12
N VAL A 723 -29.37 66.77 9.98
CA VAL A 723 -30.36 66.56 8.91
C VAL A 723 -30.64 67.89 8.23
N LYS A 724 -30.29 67.98 6.93
CA LYS A 724 -30.49 69.22 6.12
C LYS A 724 -29.92 70.47 6.77
N GLY A 725 -28.74 70.36 7.40
CA GLY A 725 -28.07 71.49 8.07
C GLY A 725 -28.64 71.82 9.47
N LYS A 726 -29.54 70.97 10.04
CA LYS A 726 -30.06 71.15 11.37
C LYS A 726 -29.67 70.01 12.30
N PRO A 727 -29.22 70.30 13.53
CA PRO A 727 -28.85 69.27 14.48
C PRO A 727 -30.08 68.57 15.05
N VAL A 728 -30.11 67.27 15.05
CA VAL A 728 -31.12 66.41 15.69
C VAL A 728 -30.49 65.72 16.90
N MET A 729 -30.98 66.05 18.09
CA MET A 729 -30.53 65.44 19.34
C MET A 729 -31.18 64.05 19.48
N LEU A 730 -30.37 63.00 19.34
CA LEU A 730 -30.83 61.58 19.31
C LEU A 730 -31.36 61.14 20.66
N ASN A 731 -30.80 61.61 21.77
CA ASN A 731 -31.22 61.28 23.15
C ASN A 731 -32.53 61.97 23.54
N ARG A 732 -33.02 62.96 22.81
CA ARG A 732 -34.32 63.63 23.03
C ARG A 732 -35.47 62.99 22.25
N LEU A 733 -35.19 62.01 21.41
CA LEU A 733 -36.22 61.25 20.71
C LEU A 733 -36.97 60.35 21.70
N HIS A 734 -38.31 60.33 21.56
CA HIS A 734 -39.15 59.43 22.37
C HIS A 734 -38.79 57.98 22.12
N VAL A 735 -38.66 57.18 23.18
CA VAL A 735 -38.48 55.76 23.08
C VAL A 735 -39.82 55.09 22.72
N ALA A 736 -39.89 54.50 21.55
CA ALA A 736 -41.12 53.92 21.00
C ALA A 736 -41.01 52.38 20.91
N GLY A 737 -42.09 51.74 20.59
CA GLY A 737 -42.11 50.29 20.32
C GLY A 737 -41.45 49.96 18.97
N ARG A 738 -40.90 48.78 18.88
CA ARG A 738 -40.35 48.16 17.66
C ARG A 738 -41.43 48.04 16.55
N ASP A 739 -41.05 48.00 15.28
CA ASP A 739 -41.92 47.85 14.09
C ASP A 739 -42.90 49.02 13.89
N THR A 740 -42.48 50.21 14.29
CA THR A 740 -43.23 51.48 14.03
C THR A 740 -42.47 52.30 12.97
N LYS A 741 -43.17 53.27 12.35
CA LYS A 741 -42.62 54.10 11.25
C LYS A 741 -41.59 55.15 11.71
N GLY A 742 -41.59 55.48 12.99
CA GLY A 742 -40.75 56.58 13.53
C GLY A 742 -41.30 57.98 13.22
N THR A 743 -40.50 58.99 13.58
CA THR A 743 -40.86 60.42 13.44
C THR A 743 -39.94 61.08 12.40
N LYS A 744 -40.51 61.79 11.45
CA LYS A 744 -39.77 62.61 10.47
C LYS A 744 -39.16 63.81 11.13
N LYS A 745 -37.89 64.12 10.84
CA LYS A 745 -37.17 65.28 11.36
C LYS A 745 -36.71 66.22 10.24
#